data_65650f85477534fb006587e97bf65bbe
#
_entry.id   65650f85477534fb006587e97bf65bbe
#
_cell.length_a   1.000
_cell.length_b   1.000
_cell.length_c   1.000
_cell.angle_alpha   90.00
_cell.angle_beta   90.00
_cell.angle_gamma   90.00
#
_symmetry.space_group_name_H-M   'P 1'
#
loop_
_entity.id
_entity.type
_entity.pdbx_description
1 polymer ?
#
loop_
_entity_poly.entity_id
_entity_poly.type
_entity_poly.pdbx_seq_one_letter_code
_entity_poly.pdbx_strand_id
1 'polypeptide(L)'
;MAPQPVVTGLSPKEGPPGTRVIIRGEFLGIRGSDLIGLKICGSDCLLSAEWKSPNKIIARTGPAKGKGDIFVTTISGGVGTSTVQFRAYHETIGPLKESAVWIEESPSQSFAWGRRTLAQSGYTQEDPLGLSIEGNEKKIPEDLRDLFPDASGDLSQENFSPSWFLLENHLATSFEDLKAGLAYLKRKVESQKEGQLSFLKSNAGSVIDQLDTLMNIRDKLQDDAKLYGDQPLKVLETSIENSIGESQKIFNDVLLRKEKADSTRAVLFALSRHKFLFCLPNSVDRRAQAGDYDIVVNDYLRAKNLFGKTEIPIFRKVLEEVDNRILQIRKQLHEKVVKMPQSVEQQKKLIKALTSLEVQQNGTAIGDKMRNIDPAWDAIDARAKYLEANFKQMLELYANKDTAGQEKPKSRDPNQPPNRVIFCEDICDIAASQLPDLWRLGQSYFTGELRGPHDPKPGDFKRIILNAIEKFCIYLRVAILIASDLRLLRQTTGLSWPIGSSSATHQFLPWIPQCLRFTRISYATLIRLDLPSEALDIIQKLIDEIRLFCFSITFKRATDRCKKLAERETWDMCVEDFPGATQLPACLEELLIETLDEAKNACMQPEIREGNLLEPQSDGQREVSQRLQEFLSSFCGVIEELAFQNHDDETPTYNVSQLIGFPYSQQSGPASGRFWGASVVTWEQRMLCCLANCAYCNKSFFPHVGDLFVKYGYPLPTLAIETSRYSVNQLFTNLLEAYVEHKGDPLVGTIEPSMYLGRFQWDNEMEIGKLRPYAHECCDNLSLSY
;
A
#
# COMPACT_ATOMS: atom_id res chain seq x y z
N MET A 1 16.55 35.91 14.65
CA MET A 1 15.76 34.90 13.97
C MET A 1 16.10 34.97 12.49
N ALA A 2 16.34 33.86 11.85
CA ALA A 2 16.50 33.84 10.40
C ALA A 2 15.18 34.27 9.74
N PRO A 3 15.20 34.87 8.56
CA PRO A 3 13.99 35.25 7.84
C PRO A 3 13.17 34.02 7.47
N GLN A 4 11.85 34.19 7.41
CA GLN A 4 10.94 33.11 7.09
C GLN A 4 11.16 32.59 5.67
N PRO A 5 10.99 31.28 5.42
CA PRO A 5 11.06 30.73 4.07
C PRO A 5 9.99 31.32 3.16
N VAL A 6 10.37 31.71 1.95
CA VAL A 6 9.44 32.22 0.94
C VAL A 6 9.60 31.42 -0.35
N VAL A 7 8.53 30.75 -0.77
CA VAL A 7 8.50 30.03 -2.05
C VAL A 7 8.05 30.97 -3.15
N THR A 8 8.92 31.23 -4.13
CA THR A 8 8.68 32.17 -5.22
C THR A 8 8.47 31.49 -6.57
N GLY A 9 8.88 30.25 -6.71
CA GLY A 9 8.81 29.53 -7.98
C GLY A 9 8.58 28.03 -7.83
N LEU A 10 7.87 27.47 -8.79
CA LEU A 10 7.54 26.05 -8.83
C LEU A 10 7.60 25.52 -10.26
N SER A 11 8.19 24.34 -10.46
CA SER A 11 8.24 23.67 -11.76
C SER A 11 8.24 22.14 -11.59
N PRO A 12 7.29 21.42 -12.23
CA PRO A 12 6.08 21.90 -12.89
C PRO A 12 5.08 22.53 -11.91
N LYS A 13 4.10 23.28 -12.42
CA LYS A 13 3.04 23.91 -11.60
C LYS A 13 1.84 23.02 -11.35
N GLU A 14 1.76 21.90 -12.06
CA GLU A 14 0.68 20.92 -11.91
C GLU A 14 1.21 19.50 -12.17
N GLY A 15 0.52 18.53 -11.64
CA GLY A 15 0.86 17.13 -11.87
C GLY A 15 0.09 16.16 -10.96
N PRO A 16 0.14 14.86 -11.30
CA PRO A 16 -0.42 13.77 -10.47
C PRO A 16 0.44 13.51 -9.22
N PRO A 17 -0.04 12.69 -8.28
CA PRO A 17 0.76 12.22 -7.16
C PRO A 17 2.08 11.60 -7.62
N GLY A 18 3.17 11.90 -6.91
CA GLY A 18 4.51 11.45 -7.27
C GLY A 18 5.24 12.34 -8.28
N THR A 19 4.62 13.40 -8.78
CA THR A 19 5.28 14.38 -9.65
C THR A 19 6.50 14.97 -8.96
N ARG A 20 7.64 14.92 -9.64
CA ARG A 20 8.87 15.54 -9.15
C ARG A 20 8.80 17.05 -9.36
N VAL A 21 8.75 17.79 -8.28
CA VAL A 21 8.59 19.24 -8.27
C VAL A 21 9.87 19.90 -7.78
N ILE A 22 10.30 20.93 -8.50
CA ILE A 22 11.41 21.79 -8.12
C ILE A 22 10.82 23.06 -7.50
N ILE A 23 11.06 23.23 -6.21
CA ILE A 23 10.64 24.39 -5.43
C ILE A 23 11.81 25.36 -5.38
N ARG A 24 11.57 26.58 -5.79
CA ARG A 24 12.51 27.69 -5.73
C ARG A 24 12.00 28.76 -4.80
N GLY A 25 12.89 29.36 -4.07
CA GLY A 25 12.52 30.38 -3.09
C GLY A 25 13.72 30.96 -2.40
N GLU A 26 13.48 31.72 -1.38
CA GLU A 26 14.50 32.32 -0.54
C GLU A 26 14.39 31.77 0.89
N PHE A 27 15.50 31.58 1.55
CA PHE A 27 15.61 31.09 2.92
C PHE A 27 14.99 29.71 3.16
N LEU A 28 15.09 28.81 2.19
CA LEU A 28 14.55 27.45 2.26
C LEU A 28 15.38 26.49 3.14
N GLY A 29 16.09 27.03 4.11
CA GLY A 29 16.96 26.31 5.05
C GLY A 29 18.44 26.51 4.76
N ILE A 30 19.25 26.49 5.83
CA ILE A 30 20.72 26.67 5.76
C ILE A 30 21.41 25.34 5.40
N ARG A 31 20.85 24.22 5.87
CA ARG A 31 21.32 22.85 5.62
C ARG A 31 20.14 21.92 5.43
N GLY A 32 20.36 20.71 4.92
CA GLY A 32 19.30 19.72 4.72
C GLY A 32 18.59 19.34 6.01
N SER A 33 19.29 19.31 7.15
CA SER A 33 18.72 19.04 8.46
C SER A 33 17.88 20.18 9.04
N ASP A 34 17.92 21.35 8.45
CA ASP A 34 17.12 22.50 8.86
C ASP A 34 15.67 22.41 8.33
N LEU A 35 15.44 21.64 7.29
CA LEU A 35 14.12 21.39 6.71
C LEU A 35 13.38 20.34 7.55
N ILE A 36 12.35 20.77 8.30
CA ILE A 36 11.57 19.93 9.19
C ILE A 36 10.14 19.70 8.69
N GLY A 37 9.70 20.42 7.69
CA GLY A 37 8.37 20.24 7.12
C GLY A 37 8.27 20.74 5.70
N LEU A 38 7.56 19.98 4.86
CA LEU A 38 7.21 20.38 3.51
C LEU A 38 5.80 19.87 3.19
N LYS A 39 4.85 20.79 3.02
CA LYS A 39 3.49 20.46 2.60
C LYS A 39 3.20 21.06 1.23
N ILE A 40 2.65 20.26 0.32
CA ILE A 40 2.22 20.69 -1.02
C ILE A 40 0.73 20.33 -1.16
N CYS A 41 -0.12 21.31 -1.39
CA CYS A 41 -1.58 21.12 -1.43
C CYS A 41 -2.14 20.40 -0.20
N GLY A 42 -1.59 20.69 0.99
CA GLY A 42 -2.02 20.05 2.24
C GLY A 42 -1.41 18.67 2.51
N SER A 43 -0.78 18.04 1.52
CA SER A 43 -0.11 16.74 1.66
C SER A 43 1.32 16.92 2.16
N ASP A 44 1.73 16.12 3.14
CA ASP A 44 3.10 16.12 3.62
C ASP A 44 4.03 15.42 2.63
N CYS A 45 5.04 16.14 2.19
CA CYS A 45 6.01 15.70 1.20
C CYS A 45 7.44 15.68 1.75
N LEU A 46 7.63 15.80 3.07
CA LEU A 46 8.94 15.89 3.68
C LEU A 46 9.81 14.66 3.40
N LEU A 47 9.23 13.48 3.48
CA LEU A 47 9.95 12.21 3.23
C LEU A 47 10.53 12.09 1.82
N SER A 48 9.92 12.81 0.85
CA SER A 48 10.38 12.84 -0.53
C SER A 48 11.21 14.07 -0.85
N ALA A 49 11.44 14.94 0.12
CA ALA A 49 12.12 16.20 -0.08
C ALA A 49 13.63 16.03 -0.06
N GLU A 50 14.26 16.50 -1.09
CA GLU A 50 15.70 16.57 -1.26
C GLU A 50 16.13 18.03 -1.23
N TRP A 51 16.74 18.48 -0.14
CA TRP A 51 17.28 19.82 -0.05
C TRP A 51 18.56 19.92 -0.89
N LYS A 52 18.64 20.86 -1.79
CA LYS A 52 19.82 21.08 -2.66
C LYS A 52 20.60 22.35 -2.34
N SER A 53 19.88 23.40 -1.97
CA SER A 53 20.50 24.70 -1.63
C SER A 53 19.49 25.57 -0.86
N PRO A 54 19.94 26.67 -0.23
CA PRO A 54 19.04 27.62 0.44
C PRO A 54 17.91 28.18 -0.44
N ASN A 55 18.05 28.05 -1.76
CA ASN A 55 17.09 28.56 -2.73
C ASN A 55 16.40 27.45 -3.56
N LYS A 56 16.69 26.16 -3.27
CA LYS A 56 16.17 25.05 -4.10
C LYS A 56 15.94 23.79 -3.29
N ILE A 57 14.70 23.30 -3.32
CA ILE A 57 14.29 21.99 -2.81
C ILE A 57 13.68 21.22 -3.97
N ILE A 58 13.90 19.90 -4.01
CA ILE A 58 13.26 18.98 -4.94
C ILE A 58 12.42 18.03 -4.10
N ALA A 59 11.16 17.87 -4.43
CA ALA A 59 10.29 16.95 -3.72
C ALA A 59 9.35 16.23 -4.69
N ARG A 60 8.73 15.17 -4.23
CA ARG A 60 7.63 14.52 -4.95
C ARG A 60 6.33 14.84 -4.25
N THR A 61 5.32 15.14 -5.04
CA THR A 61 3.99 15.48 -4.53
C THR A 61 3.30 14.26 -3.95
N GLY A 62 2.66 14.43 -2.83
CA GLY A 62 1.75 13.43 -2.26
C GLY A 62 0.37 13.47 -2.94
N PRO A 63 -0.54 12.59 -2.52
CA PRO A 63 -1.91 12.58 -3.01
C PRO A 63 -2.65 13.83 -2.54
N ALA A 64 -3.07 14.64 -3.49
CA ALA A 64 -3.86 15.84 -3.27
C ALA A 64 -4.78 16.10 -4.46
N LYS A 65 -5.79 16.94 -4.30
CA LYS A 65 -6.72 17.32 -5.37
C LYS A 65 -6.99 18.82 -5.31
N GLY A 66 -6.94 19.45 -6.46
CA GLY A 66 -7.20 20.88 -6.59
C GLY A 66 -5.95 21.74 -6.50
N LYS A 67 -6.12 23.04 -6.34
CA LYS A 67 -5.03 24.02 -6.18
C LYS A 67 -4.76 24.23 -4.70
N GLY A 68 -3.50 24.26 -4.31
CA GLY A 68 -3.10 24.51 -2.93
C GLY A 68 -1.72 25.15 -2.82
N ASP A 69 -1.48 25.75 -1.68
CA ASP A 69 -0.24 26.44 -1.36
C ASP A 69 0.85 25.44 -0.95
N ILE A 70 2.09 25.93 -0.96
CA ILE A 70 3.26 25.18 -0.56
C ILE A 70 3.79 25.77 0.73
N PHE A 71 3.90 24.97 1.78
CA PHE A 71 4.44 25.38 3.07
C PHE A 71 5.78 24.68 3.29
N VAL A 72 6.82 25.47 3.47
CA VAL A 72 8.15 25.00 3.85
C VAL A 72 8.38 25.41 5.30
N THR A 73 8.72 24.46 6.13
CA THR A 73 9.02 24.72 7.55
C THR A 73 10.48 24.40 7.82
N THR A 74 11.20 25.37 8.36
CA THR A 74 12.60 25.21 8.75
C THR A 74 12.75 25.44 10.26
N ILE A 75 13.77 24.83 10.85
CA ILE A 75 14.13 25.06 12.28
C ILE A 75 14.51 26.53 12.50
N SER A 76 15.29 27.07 11.55
CA SER A 76 15.88 28.41 11.65
C SER A 76 14.89 29.55 11.39
N GLY A 77 13.93 29.37 10.45
CA GLY A 77 13.02 30.42 9.96
C GLY A 77 11.53 30.19 10.24
N GLY A 78 11.17 29.03 10.82
CA GLY A 78 9.76 28.68 11.07
C GLY A 78 8.98 28.31 9.81
N VAL A 79 7.66 28.54 9.83
CA VAL A 79 6.77 28.22 8.71
C VAL A 79 6.82 29.32 7.67
N GLY A 80 7.09 28.93 6.43
CA GLY A 80 7.20 29.84 5.31
C GLY A 80 5.87 30.14 4.61
N THR A 81 5.91 31.13 3.72
CA THR A 81 4.80 31.53 2.86
C THR A 81 5.09 31.18 1.41
N SER A 82 4.04 31.03 0.61
CA SER A 82 4.15 30.74 -0.82
C SER A 82 3.43 31.79 -1.65
N THR A 83 4.12 32.29 -2.68
CA THR A 83 3.50 33.16 -3.72
C THR A 83 3.00 32.37 -4.91
N VAL A 84 3.23 31.07 -4.95
CA VAL A 84 2.87 30.15 -6.03
C VAL A 84 2.07 28.97 -5.51
N GLN A 85 1.12 28.50 -6.32
CA GLN A 85 0.27 27.36 -6.00
C GLN A 85 0.59 26.18 -6.90
N PHE A 86 0.43 24.98 -6.36
CA PHE A 86 0.48 23.73 -7.11
C PHE A 86 -0.94 23.24 -7.40
N ARG A 87 -1.18 22.76 -8.62
CA ARG A 87 -2.43 22.12 -9.02
C ARG A 87 -2.25 20.60 -9.05
N ALA A 88 -2.80 19.94 -8.06
CA ALA A 88 -2.79 18.48 -7.99
C ALA A 88 -4.01 17.89 -8.70
N TYR A 89 -3.79 16.84 -9.50
CA TYR A 89 -4.82 16.00 -10.10
C TYR A 89 -4.39 14.55 -10.08
N HIS A 90 -5.33 13.65 -10.18
CA HIS A 90 -5.04 12.22 -10.27
C HIS A 90 -5.05 11.77 -11.71
N GLU A 91 -3.97 11.10 -12.11
CA GLU A 91 -3.97 10.26 -13.31
C GLU A 91 -4.45 8.88 -12.92
N THR A 92 -5.51 8.42 -13.53
CA THR A 92 -6.06 7.08 -13.31
C THR A 92 -5.46 6.11 -14.31
N ILE A 93 -5.16 4.89 -13.86
CA ILE A 93 -4.87 3.79 -14.79
C ILE A 93 -6.16 3.39 -15.46
N GLY A 94 -6.02 3.05 -16.64
CA GLY A 94 -7.13 2.56 -17.39
C GLY A 94 -7.42 3.47 -18.52
N PRO A 95 -8.62 3.60 -18.99
CA PRO A 95 -8.90 4.42 -20.14
C PRO A 95 -8.53 5.85 -19.81
N LEU A 96 -7.30 6.19 -20.13
CA LEU A 96 -6.86 7.56 -20.13
C LEU A 96 -7.72 8.31 -21.13
N LYS A 97 -7.94 9.60 -20.91
CA LYS A 97 -8.74 10.42 -21.83
C LYS A 97 -8.30 10.32 -23.29
N GLU A 98 -7.06 9.96 -23.51
CA GLU A 98 -6.42 9.81 -24.83
C GLU A 98 -6.33 8.36 -25.29
N SER A 99 -6.76 7.39 -24.47
CA SER A 99 -6.83 5.99 -24.85
C SER A 99 -8.20 5.70 -25.44
N ALA A 100 -8.26 5.59 -26.75
CA ALA A 100 -9.49 5.34 -27.50
C ALA A 100 -10.27 4.09 -27.03
N VAL A 101 -9.55 3.15 -26.39
CA VAL A 101 -10.09 1.85 -25.99
C VAL A 101 -11.01 1.94 -24.77
N TRP A 102 -10.81 2.95 -23.91
CA TRP A 102 -11.44 2.93 -22.59
C TRP A 102 -12.55 3.94 -22.42
N ILE A 103 -12.48 5.04 -23.15
CA ILE A 103 -13.37 6.19 -22.92
C ILE A 103 -14.64 6.06 -23.70
N GLU A 104 -14.57 5.42 -24.86
CA GLU A 104 -15.69 5.42 -25.83
C GLU A 104 -16.65 4.25 -25.61
N GLU A 105 -16.18 3.12 -25.08
CA GLU A 105 -17.01 1.93 -24.97
C GLU A 105 -17.89 1.88 -23.71
N SER A 106 -17.47 2.53 -22.63
CA SER A 106 -18.27 2.51 -21.40
C SER A 106 -17.81 3.56 -20.38
N PRO A 107 -18.53 4.65 -20.23
CA PRO A 107 -18.28 5.59 -19.12
C PRO A 107 -18.28 4.94 -17.75
N SER A 108 -19.00 3.80 -17.61
CA SER A 108 -19.07 3.05 -16.36
C SER A 108 -17.81 2.22 -16.07
N GLN A 109 -17.02 1.83 -17.10
CA GLN A 109 -15.79 1.09 -16.89
C GLN A 109 -14.61 1.98 -16.50
N SER A 110 -14.63 3.25 -16.88
CA SER A 110 -13.60 4.21 -16.48
C SER A 110 -13.55 4.43 -14.97
N PHE A 111 -14.60 4.11 -14.25
CA PHE A 111 -14.68 4.22 -12.80
C PHE A 111 -14.10 3.01 -12.05
N ALA A 112 -13.84 1.89 -12.74
CA ALA A 112 -13.38 0.66 -12.08
C ALA A 112 -11.97 0.77 -11.53
N TRP A 113 -11.14 1.66 -12.04
CA TRP A 113 -9.72 1.73 -11.73
C TRP A 113 -9.31 2.79 -10.70
N GLY A 114 -10.03 3.85 -10.55
CA GLY A 114 -9.59 4.98 -9.73
C GLY A 114 -10.53 5.40 -8.60
N ARG A 115 -11.76 4.96 -8.62
CA ARG A 115 -12.75 5.36 -7.62
C ARG A 115 -13.68 4.21 -7.27
N ARG A 116 -13.36 3.49 -6.21
CA ARG A 116 -14.43 2.96 -5.40
C ARG A 116 -14.74 3.99 -4.32
N THR A 117 -15.63 4.87 -4.63
CA THR A 117 -16.61 5.22 -3.61
C THR A 117 -17.29 3.92 -3.19
N LEU A 118 -17.27 3.64 -1.92
CA LEU A 118 -18.21 2.74 -1.26
C LEU A 118 -19.63 3.26 -1.52
N ALA A 119 -20.13 2.97 -2.66
CA ALA A 119 -21.54 2.96 -2.93
C ALA A 119 -21.81 1.56 -3.43
N GLN A 120 -22.20 0.74 -2.49
CA GLN A 120 -23.05 -0.37 -2.84
C GLN A 120 -24.10 0.11 -3.81
N SER A 121 -24.27 -0.72 -4.81
CA SER A 121 -25.49 -0.92 -5.50
C SER A 121 -26.07 0.21 -6.31
N GLY A 122 -26.50 -0.21 -7.36
CA GLY A 122 -27.38 0.47 -8.25
C GLY A 122 -26.54 1.25 -9.22
N TYR A 123 -26.54 0.74 -10.38
CA TYR A 123 -26.34 1.55 -11.56
C TYR A 123 -27.18 2.79 -11.38
N THR A 124 -26.59 3.88 -10.94
CA THR A 124 -27.19 5.18 -11.15
C THR A 124 -27.11 5.39 -12.64
N GLN A 125 -28.14 4.94 -13.30
CA GLN A 125 -28.39 5.23 -14.70
C GLN A 125 -28.30 6.74 -14.79
N GLU A 126 -27.25 7.26 -15.44
CA GLU A 126 -27.14 8.71 -15.64
C GLU A 126 -28.41 9.17 -16.33
N ASP A 127 -29.09 10.10 -15.70
CA ASP A 127 -30.30 10.66 -16.29
C ASP A 127 -29.99 11.26 -17.66
N PRO A 128 -30.59 10.77 -18.75
CA PRO A 128 -30.35 11.31 -20.09
C PRO A 128 -30.68 12.80 -20.22
N LEU A 129 -31.57 13.33 -19.36
CA LEU A 129 -31.90 14.76 -19.30
C LEU A 129 -30.82 15.57 -18.54
N GLY A 130 -29.86 14.94 -17.85
CA GLY A 130 -28.83 15.62 -17.08
C GLY A 130 -29.35 16.32 -15.82
N LEU A 131 -30.50 15.90 -15.31
CA LEU A 131 -31.14 16.44 -14.11
C LEU A 131 -30.85 15.50 -12.93
N SER A 132 -30.87 16.02 -11.71
CA SER A 132 -30.73 15.20 -10.51
C SER A 132 -32.01 14.41 -10.25
N ILE A 133 -31.84 13.10 -10.02
CA ILE A 133 -32.94 12.20 -9.65
C ILE A 133 -33.10 12.15 -8.11
N GLU A 134 -32.17 12.75 -7.35
CA GLU A 134 -32.20 12.77 -5.90
C GLU A 134 -33.44 13.56 -5.41
N GLY A 135 -34.28 12.90 -4.65
CA GLY A 135 -35.52 13.44 -4.12
C GLY A 135 -36.78 13.08 -4.93
N ASN A 136 -36.67 12.50 -6.10
CA ASN A 136 -37.77 11.88 -6.82
C ASN A 136 -37.91 10.43 -6.37
N GLU A 137 -38.76 10.18 -5.38
CA GLU A 137 -39.09 8.81 -5.00
C GLU A 137 -39.93 8.16 -6.11
N LYS A 138 -39.57 6.95 -6.52
CA LYS A 138 -40.29 6.10 -7.45
C LYS A 138 -41.68 5.68 -6.87
N LYS A 139 -42.62 6.61 -6.82
CA LYS A 139 -43.99 6.35 -6.36
C LYS A 139 -44.91 6.40 -7.52
N ILE A 140 -44.90 5.36 -8.33
CA ILE A 140 -45.96 5.17 -9.33
C ILE A 140 -47.11 4.41 -8.65
N PRO A 141 -48.35 4.93 -8.71
CA PRO A 141 -49.52 4.22 -8.21
C PRO A 141 -49.63 2.83 -8.87
N GLU A 142 -49.93 1.82 -8.06
CA GLU A 142 -50.04 0.42 -8.54
C GLU A 142 -51.12 0.31 -9.62
N ASP A 143 -52.17 1.06 -9.51
CA ASP A 143 -53.28 1.13 -10.52
C ASP A 143 -52.79 1.55 -11.92
N LEU A 144 -51.78 2.39 -12.01
CA LEU A 144 -51.19 2.84 -13.26
C LEU A 144 -50.25 1.80 -13.88
N ARG A 145 -49.64 0.98 -13.03
CA ARG A 145 -48.75 -0.11 -13.42
C ARG A 145 -49.54 -1.32 -13.95
N ASP A 146 -50.72 -1.54 -13.41
CA ASP A 146 -51.61 -2.60 -13.86
C ASP A 146 -52.26 -2.27 -15.22
N LEU A 147 -52.43 -0.98 -15.53
CA LEU A 147 -53.01 -0.53 -16.83
C LEU A 147 -51.99 -0.63 -17.98
N PHE A 148 -50.68 -0.55 -17.69
CA PHE A 148 -49.62 -0.57 -18.70
C PHE A 148 -48.49 -1.52 -18.27
N PRO A 149 -48.71 -2.84 -18.23
CA PRO A 149 -47.77 -3.81 -17.70
C PRO A 149 -46.48 -3.92 -18.52
N ASP A 150 -46.54 -3.58 -19.80
CA ASP A 150 -45.41 -3.69 -20.73
C ASP A 150 -44.58 -2.40 -20.84
N ALA A 151 -44.93 -1.33 -20.16
CA ALA A 151 -44.22 -0.06 -20.24
C ALA A 151 -43.10 0.01 -19.20
N SER A 152 -41.87 0.23 -19.64
CA SER A 152 -40.68 0.35 -18.77
C SER A 152 -40.05 1.74 -18.92
N GLY A 153 -39.58 2.26 -17.78
CA GLY A 153 -38.72 3.46 -17.74
C GLY A 153 -37.23 3.15 -17.86
N ASP A 154 -36.84 1.90 -17.99
CA ASP A 154 -35.48 1.49 -18.13
C ASP A 154 -34.96 1.66 -19.57
N LEU A 155 -33.94 2.49 -19.77
CA LEU A 155 -33.33 2.80 -21.06
C LEU A 155 -32.66 1.57 -21.73
N SER A 156 -32.39 0.52 -20.98
CA SER A 156 -31.76 -0.70 -21.51
C SER A 156 -32.76 -1.72 -22.06
N GLN A 157 -34.03 -1.54 -21.86
CA GLN A 157 -35.10 -2.48 -22.30
C GLN A 157 -35.71 -2.08 -23.65
N GLU A 158 -36.10 -3.07 -24.47
CA GLU A 158 -36.73 -2.83 -25.76
C GLU A 158 -38.09 -2.13 -25.62
N ASN A 159 -38.78 -2.30 -24.48
CA ASN A 159 -40.06 -1.71 -24.18
C ASN A 159 -39.97 -0.31 -23.53
N PHE A 160 -38.87 0.40 -23.73
CA PHE A 160 -38.69 1.72 -23.18
C PHE A 160 -39.77 2.72 -23.64
N SER A 161 -40.43 3.35 -22.68
CA SER A 161 -41.37 4.44 -22.93
C SER A 161 -40.86 5.75 -22.31
N PRO A 162 -40.66 6.80 -23.13
CA PRO A 162 -40.19 8.10 -22.61
C PRO A 162 -41.15 8.73 -21.59
N SER A 163 -42.44 8.51 -21.77
CA SER A 163 -43.46 9.00 -20.82
C SER A 163 -43.37 8.30 -19.48
N TRP A 164 -43.08 6.98 -19.51
CA TRP A 164 -42.92 6.19 -18.32
C TRP A 164 -41.64 6.53 -17.58
N PHE A 165 -40.57 6.78 -18.32
CA PHE A 165 -39.30 7.26 -17.75
C PHE A 165 -39.47 8.58 -16.99
N LEU A 166 -40.23 9.54 -17.54
CA LEU A 166 -40.50 10.80 -16.86
C LEU A 166 -41.35 10.62 -15.61
N LEU A 167 -42.33 9.73 -15.65
CA LEU A 167 -43.16 9.42 -14.48
C LEU A 167 -42.34 8.73 -13.37
N GLU A 168 -41.42 7.84 -13.72
CA GLU A 168 -40.61 7.12 -12.73
C GLU A 168 -39.56 8.00 -12.08
N ASN A 169 -38.89 8.86 -12.85
CA ASN A 169 -37.70 9.54 -12.39
C ASN A 169 -37.87 11.04 -12.17
N HIS A 170 -38.94 11.66 -12.77
CA HIS A 170 -39.12 13.10 -12.80
C HIS A 170 -40.52 13.58 -12.43
N LEU A 171 -41.26 12.77 -11.65
CA LEU A 171 -42.61 13.12 -11.24
C LEU A 171 -42.68 14.47 -10.46
N ALA A 172 -41.71 14.72 -9.60
CA ALA A 172 -41.65 15.93 -8.78
C ALA A 172 -40.77 17.04 -9.40
N THR A 173 -40.18 16.80 -10.58
CA THR A 173 -39.29 17.76 -11.23
C THR A 173 -40.10 18.89 -11.84
N SER A 174 -39.68 20.14 -11.68
CA SER A 174 -40.39 21.30 -12.21
C SER A 174 -40.40 21.29 -13.74
N PHE A 175 -41.44 21.89 -14.33
CA PHE A 175 -41.58 22.01 -15.80
C PHE A 175 -40.41 22.79 -16.41
N GLU A 176 -39.89 23.81 -15.70
CA GLU A 176 -38.76 24.60 -16.18
C GLU A 176 -37.45 23.78 -16.23
N ASP A 177 -37.24 22.91 -15.26
CA ASP A 177 -36.08 22.02 -15.21
C ASP A 177 -36.17 20.95 -16.31
N LEU A 178 -37.36 20.36 -16.53
CA LEU A 178 -37.59 19.45 -17.64
C LEU A 178 -37.35 20.09 -19.00
N LYS A 179 -37.70 21.35 -19.15
CA LYS A 179 -37.43 22.11 -20.36
C LYS A 179 -35.94 22.40 -20.54
N ALA A 180 -35.22 22.67 -19.46
CA ALA A 180 -33.75 22.81 -19.47
C ALA A 180 -33.08 21.50 -19.84
N GLY A 181 -33.54 20.37 -19.29
CA GLY A 181 -33.09 19.03 -19.64
C GLY A 181 -33.32 18.67 -21.11
N LEU A 182 -34.50 19.01 -21.65
CA LEU A 182 -34.77 18.83 -23.06
C LEU A 182 -33.83 19.66 -23.95
N ALA A 183 -33.52 20.89 -23.56
CA ALA A 183 -32.60 21.75 -24.30
C ALA A 183 -31.14 21.18 -24.26
N TYR A 184 -30.75 20.59 -23.14
CA TYR A 184 -29.48 19.89 -23.00
C TYR A 184 -29.42 18.66 -23.90
N LEU A 185 -30.42 17.80 -23.88
CA LEU A 185 -30.49 16.60 -24.70
C LEU A 185 -30.45 16.94 -26.20
N LYS A 186 -31.19 17.96 -26.64
CA LYS A 186 -31.16 18.43 -28.03
C LYS A 186 -29.76 18.86 -28.46
N ARG A 187 -29.06 19.64 -27.63
CA ARG A 187 -27.67 20.06 -27.90
C ARG A 187 -26.71 18.88 -27.97
N LYS A 188 -26.87 17.87 -27.11
CA LYS A 188 -26.05 16.66 -27.11
C LYS A 188 -26.22 15.85 -28.39
N VAL A 189 -27.48 15.69 -28.88
CA VAL A 189 -27.79 14.99 -30.12
C VAL A 189 -27.28 15.77 -31.34
N GLU A 190 -27.39 17.09 -31.34
CA GLU A 190 -26.94 17.96 -32.45
C GLU A 190 -25.41 17.92 -32.57
N SER A 191 -24.70 18.01 -31.46
CA SER A 191 -23.24 17.86 -31.37
C SER A 191 -22.74 16.50 -31.90
N GLN A 192 -23.47 15.42 -31.62
CA GLN A 192 -23.13 14.08 -32.14
C GLN A 192 -23.34 14.00 -33.67
N LYS A 193 -24.41 14.59 -34.19
CA LYS A 193 -24.69 14.63 -35.64
C LYS A 193 -23.65 15.46 -36.40
N GLU A 194 -23.22 16.59 -35.83
CA GLU A 194 -22.19 17.43 -36.45
C GLU A 194 -20.84 16.73 -36.50
N GLY A 195 -20.48 15.96 -35.45
CA GLY A 195 -19.28 15.16 -35.44
C GLY A 195 -19.26 14.08 -36.52
N GLN A 196 -20.36 13.38 -36.72
CA GLN A 196 -20.53 12.37 -37.78
C GLN A 196 -20.49 12.96 -39.20
N LEU A 197 -21.14 14.12 -39.39
CA LEU A 197 -21.13 14.82 -40.68
C LEU A 197 -19.73 15.37 -41.01
N SER A 198 -18.96 15.82 -40.03
CA SER A 198 -17.60 16.30 -40.25
C SER A 198 -16.68 15.16 -40.68
N PHE A 199 -16.80 13.98 -40.06
CA PHE A 199 -16.02 12.77 -40.40
C PHE A 199 -16.35 12.31 -41.83
N LEU A 200 -17.63 12.26 -42.20
CA LEU A 200 -18.05 11.90 -43.57
C LEU A 200 -17.53 12.89 -44.62
N LYS A 201 -17.58 14.20 -44.33
CA LYS A 201 -17.06 15.22 -45.27
C LYS A 201 -15.52 15.14 -45.43
N SER A 202 -14.76 14.86 -44.38
CA SER A 202 -13.28 14.76 -44.47
C SER A 202 -12.79 13.56 -45.27
N ASN A 203 -13.55 12.47 -45.28
CA ASN A 203 -13.15 11.25 -45.98
C ASN A 203 -13.76 11.09 -47.38
N ALA A 204 -14.90 11.76 -47.65
CA ALA A 204 -15.59 11.65 -48.94
C ALA A 204 -14.73 12.11 -50.12
N GLY A 205 -13.95 13.20 -49.95
CA GLY A 205 -13.05 13.69 -50.98
C GLY A 205 -12.02 12.67 -51.45
N SER A 206 -11.36 12.05 -50.48
CA SER A 206 -10.32 11.02 -50.76
C SER A 206 -10.86 9.79 -51.47
N VAL A 207 -12.09 9.38 -51.17
CA VAL A 207 -12.75 8.23 -51.85
C VAL A 207 -13.13 8.59 -53.27
N ILE A 208 -13.61 9.82 -53.52
CA ILE A 208 -13.96 10.30 -54.86
C ILE A 208 -12.70 10.39 -55.74
N ASP A 209 -11.59 10.95 -55.23
CA ASP A 209 -10.32 11.05 -55.97
C ASP A 209 -9.78 9.68 -56.33
N GLN A 210 -9.93 8.67 -55.48
CA GLN A 210 -9.51 7.27 -55.77
C GLN A 210 -10.42 6.65 -56.86
N LEU A 211 -11.72 6.90 -56.82
CA LEU A 211 -12.65 6.44 -57.85
C LEU A 211 -12.37 7.07 -59.22
N ASP A 212 -12.08 8.37 -59.25
CA ASP A 212 -11.75 9.07 -60.50
C ASP A 212 -10.44 8.56 -61.10
N THR A 213 -9.43 8.26 -60.30
CA THR A 213 -8.17 7.65 -60.77
C THR A 213 -8.40 6.26 -61.35
N LEU A 214 -9.22 5.42 -60.72
CA LEU A 214 -9.58 4.08 -61.21
C LEU A 214 -10.39 4.17 -62.52
N MET A 215 -11.31 5.11 -62.63
CA MET A 215 -12.07 5.31 -63.87
C MET A 215 -11.18 5.79 -64.99
N ASN A 216 -10.27 6.73 -64.76
CA ASN A 216 -9.27 7.16 -65.74
C ASN A 216 -8.35 6.06 -66.26
N ILE A 217 -7.94 5.14 -65.40
CA ILE A 217 -7.14 3.95 -65.76
C ILE A 217 -7.97 3.00 -66.63
N ARG A 218 -9.21 2.75 -66.27
CA ARG A 218 -10.11 1.87 -67.06
C ARG A 218 -10.34 2.42 -68.44
N ASP A 219 -10.59 3.75 -68.55
CA ASP A 219 -10.91 4.39 -69.83
C ASP A 219 -9.68 4.39 -70.74
N LYS A 220 -8.44 4.59 -70.22
CA LYS A 220 -7.20 4.47 -70.97
C LYS A 220 -6.98 3.05 -71.50
N LEU A 221 -7.24 2.04 -70.70
CA LEU A 221 -7.13 0.64 -71.12
C LEU A 221 -8.15 0.30 -72.21
N GLN A 222 -9.36 0.85 -72.18
CA GLN A 222 -10.36 0.65 -73.23
C GLN A 222 -9.96 1.33 -74.53
N ASP A 223 -9.36 2.49 -74.47
CA ASP A 223 -8.92 3.24 -75.65
C ASP A 223 -7.70 2.56 -76.32
N ASP A 224 -6.76 2.04 -75.55
CA ASP A 224 -5.64 1.24 -76.06
C ASP A 224 -6.12 -0.05 -76.73
N ALA A 225 -7.14 -0.72 -76.14
CA ALA A 225 -7.76 -1.91 -76.75
C ALA A 225 -8.47 -1.61 -78.11
N LYS A 226 -9.06 -0.40 -78.26
CA LYS A 226 -9.70 0.04 -79.53
C LYS A 226 -8.68 0.36 -80.58
N LEU A 227 -7.53 0.98 -80.21
CA LEU A 227 -6.52 1.43 -81.19
C LEU A 227 -5.62 0.30 -81.70
N TYR A 228 -5.27 -0.65 -80.91
CA TYR A 228 -4.24 -1.67 -81.24
C TYR A 228 -4.77 -3.08 -81.35
N GLY A 229 -6.04 -3.37 -81.06
CA GLY A 229 -6.63 -4.72 -81.08
C GLY A 229 -6.01 -5.64 -80.01
N ASP A 230 -6.58 -6.89 -79.95
CA ASP A 230 -6.23 -7.85 -78.85
C ASP A 230 -4.79 -8.37 -78.92
N GLN A 231 -4.12 -8.28 -80.00
CA GLN A 231 -2.74 -8.77 -80.18
C GLN A 231 -1.92 -7.98 -81.24
N PRO A 232 -1.45 -6.77 -80.95
CA PRO A 232 -0.81 -5.86 -81.91
C PRO A 232 0.58 -6.31 -82.42
N LEU A 233 1.21 -7.24 -81.71
CA LEU A 233 2.58 -7.64 -81.95
C LEU A 233 2.73 -9.05 -82.64
N LYS A 234 1.64 -9.76 -82.86
CA LYS A 234 1.64 -11.14 -83.39
C LYS A 234 2.41 -11.37 -84.69
N VAL A 235 2.32 -10.44 -85.64
CA VAL A 235 3.03 -10.52 -86.89
C VAL A 235 4.54 -10.31 -86.71
N LEU A 236 4.92 -9.46 -85.77
CA LEU A 236 6.33 -9.22 -85.49
C LEU A 236 6.94 -10.36 -84.67
N GLU A 237 6.19 -11.00 -83.81
CA GLU A 237 6.60 -12.19 -83.08
C GLU A 237 6.90 -13.38 -84.01
N THR A 238 5.99 -13.67 -84.96
CA THR A 238 6.22 -14.78 -85.95
C THR A 238 7.42 -14.53 -86.84
N SER A 239 7.69 -13.26 -87.29
CA SER A 239 8.86 -12.94 -88.08
C SER A 239 10.18 -13.08 -87.29
N ILE A 240 10.16 -12.72 -86.03
CA ILE A 240 11.31 -12.87 -85.13
C ILE A 240 11.56 -14.34 -84.79
N GLU A 241 10.53 -15.13 -84.59
CA GLU A 241 10.64 -16.56 -84.31
C GLU A 241 11.27 -17.32 -85.49
N ASN A 242 10.88 -16.99 -86.76
CA ASN A 242 11.49 -17.58 -87.95
C ASN A 242 12.97 -17.21 -88.02
N SER A 243 13.34 -15.94 -87.86
CA SER A 243 14.73 -15.50 -87.92
C SER A 243 15.62 -16.14 -86.80
N ILE A 244 15.05 -16.32 -85.65
CA ILE A 244 15.70 -17.01 -84.48
C ILE A 244 15.95 -18.51 -84.87
N GLY A 245 14.93 -19.17 -85.49
CA GLY A 245 15.05 -20.57 -85.89
C GLY A 245 16.16 -20.83 -86.95
N GLU A 246 16.32 -19.96 -87.94
CA GLU A 246 17.40 -20.02 -88.89
C GLU A 246 18.77 -19.73 -88.35
N SER A 247 18.88 -18.70 -87.44
CA SER A 247 20.15 -18.43 -86.76
C SER A 247 20.57 -19.56 -85.84
N GLN A 248 19.60 -20.16 -85.14
CA GLN A 248 19.88 -21.32 -84.32
C GLN A 248 20.42 -22.52 -85.03
N LYS A 249 19.95 -22.77 -86.26
CA LYS A 249 20.48 -23.86 -87.11
C LYS A 249 21.92 -23.64 -87.56
N ILE A 250 22.31 -22.40 -87.82
CA ILE A 250 23.66 -22.04 -88.36
C ILE A 250 24.68 -21.94 -87.18
N PHE A 251 24.28 -21.44 -86.02
CA PHE A 251 25.22 -21.16 -84.99
C PHE A 251 24.90 -21.91 -83.67
N ASN A 252 24.34 -23.05 -83.73
CA ASN A 252 23.81 -23.82 -82.59
C ASN A 252 24.83 -23.99 -81.50
N ASP A 253 26.09 -24.31 -81.80
CA ASP A 253 27.09 -24.46 -80.73
C ASP A 253 27.50 -23.12 -80.07
N VAL A 254 27.57 -22.09 -80.89
CA VAL A 254 27.93 -20.76 -80.39
C VAL A 254 26.75 -20.12 -79.58
N LEU A 255 25.52 -20.33 -80.14
CA LEU A 255 24.30 -19.88 -79.45
C LEU A 255 24.10 -20.58 -78.12
N LEU A 256 24.31 -21.88 -78.05
CA LEU A 256 24.24 -22.64 -76.80
C LEU A 256 25.26 -22.17 -75.78
N ARG A 257 26.51 -21.84 -76.18
CA ARG A 257 27.51 -21.29 -75.30
C ARG A 257 27.11 -19.86 -74.82
N LYS A 258 26.58 -19.06 -75.80
CA LYS A 258 26.08 -17.71 -75.46
C LYS A 258 24.89 -17.76 -74.47
N GLU A 259 23.90 -18.64 -74.79
CA GLU A 259 22.76 -18.85 -73.91
C GLU A 259 23.18 -19.27 -72.51
N LYS A 260 24.13 -20.21 -72.40
CA LYS A 260 24.69 -20.59 -71.08
C LYS A 260 25.40 -19.41 -70.40
N ALA A 261 26.16 -18.63 -71.18
CA ALA A 261 26.85 -17.47 -70.65
C ALA A 261 25.86 -16.35 -70.22
N ASP A 262 24.84 -16.13 -71.06
CA ASP A 262 23.82 -15.12 -70.79
C ASP A 262 22.88 -15.54 -69.60
N SER A 263 22.53 -16.84 -69.58
CA SER A 263 21.79 -17.38 -68.42
C SER A 263 22.60 -17.24 -67.11
N THR A 264 23.93 -17.59 -67.24
CA THR A 264 24.79 -17.39 -66.02
C THR A 264 24.93 -15.90 -65.60
N ARG A 265 25.07 -15.03 -66.60
CA ARG A 265 25.08 -13.57 -66.34
C ARG A 265 23.76 -13.08 -65.78
N ALA A 266 22.64 -13.57 -66.37
CA ALA A 266 21.29 -13.22 -65.86
C ALA A 266 21.09 -13.68 -64.39
N VAL A 267 21.55 -14.90 -64.07
CA VAL A 267 21.52 -15.44 -62.72
C VAL A 267 22.40 -14.59 -61.77
N LEU A 268 23.62 -14.29 -62.20
CA LEU A 268 24.52 -13.43 -61.45
C LEU A 268 23.97 -12.01 -61.24
N PHE A 269 23.36 -11.46 -62.30
CA PHE A 269 22.69 -10.15 -62.20
C PHE A 269 21.48 -10.20 -61.29
N ALA A 270 20.65 -11.24 -61.41
CA ALA A 270 19.53 -11.46 -60.53
C ALA A 270 19.98 -11.65 -59.07
N LEU A 271 21.03 -12.44 -58.83
CA LEU A 271 21.63 -12.60 -57.50
C LEU A 271 22.23 -11.31 -56.97
N SER A 272 22.93 -10.54 -57.84
CA SER A 272 23.48 -9.25 -57.38
C SER A 272 22.38 -8.20 -57.09
N ARG A 273 21.35 -8.16 -57.93
CA ARG A 273 20.19 -7.29 -57.76
C ARG A 273 19.38 -7.63 -56.50
N HIS A 274 19.22 -8.92 -56.23
CA HIS A 274 18.47 -9.43 -55.12
C HIS A 274 19.36 -9.93 -53.97
N LYS A 275 20.60 -9.44 -53.91
CA LYS A 275 21.59 -9.78 -52.87
C LYS A 275 21.02 -9.63 -51.47
N PHE A 276 20.17 -8.59 -51.25
CA PHE A 276 19.46 -8.38 -50.00
C PHE A 276 18.68 -9.62 -49.58
N LEU A 277 17.85 -10.20 -50.49
CA LEU A 277 17.00 -11.36 -50.16
C LEU A 277 17.83 -12.61 -49.85
N PHE A 278 18.86 -12.90 -50.69
CA PHE A 278 19.69 -14.09 -50.52
C PHE A 278 20.63 -14.05 -49.31
N CYS A 279 21.03 -12.83 -48.88
CA CYS A 279 21.83 -12.63 -47.68
C CYS A 279 20.97 -12.50 -46.41
N LEU A 280 19.65 -12.33 -46.59
CA LEU A 280 18.73 -12.03 -45.47
C LEU A 280 18.75 -13.11 -44.39
N PRO A 281 18.70 -14.45 -44.69
CA PRO A 281 18.70 -15.48 -43.65
C PRO A 281 19.91 -15.33 -42.68
N ASN A 282 21.10 -15.18 -43.25
CA ASN A 282 22.33 -15.04 -42.47
C ASN A 282 22.44 -13.68 -41.76
N SER A 283 21.89 -12.62 -42.37
CA SER A 283 21.90 -11.29 -41.74
C SER A 283 20.93 -11.24 -40.57
N VAL A 284 19.79 -11.91 -40.68
CA VAL A 284 18.80 -12.05 -39.63
C VAL A 284 19.39 -12.76 -38.39
N ASP A 285 20.06 -13.91 -38.62
CA ASP A 285 20.70 -14.66 -37.53
C ASP A 285 21.81 -13.86 -36.84
N ARG A 286 22.68 -13.22 -37.62
CA ARG A 286 23.76 -12.41 -37.05
C ARG A 286 23.27 -11.22 -36.24
N ARG A 287 22.24 -10.53 -36.73
CA ARG A 287 21.65 -9.39 -36.06
C ARG A 287 20.84 -9.80 -34.83
N ALA A 288 20.13 -10.92 -34.91
CA ALA A 288 19.43 -11.48 -33.75
C ALA A 288 20.41 -11.89 -32.63
N GLN A 289 21.59 -12.42 -32.99
CA GLN A 289 22.66 -12.70 -32.00
C GLN A 289 23.28 -11.44 -31.44
N ALA A 290 23.39 -10.36 -32.23
CA ALA A 290 23.84 -9.06 -31.78
C ALA A 290 22.80 -8.31 -30.87
N GLY A 291 21.53 -8.74 -30.91
CA GLY A 291 20.46 -8.08 -30.15
C GLY A 291 19.76 -6.94 -30.89
N ASP A 292 20.08 -6.72 -32.16
CA ASP A 292 19.54 -5.62 -32.98
C ASP A 292 18.19 -6.03 -33.64
N TYR A 293 17.20 -6.29 -32.80
CA TYR A 293 15.90 -6.83 -33.26
C TYR A 293 15.11 -5.84 -34.15
N ASP A 294 15.23 -4.55 -33.91
CA ASP A 294 14.55 -3.51 -34.70
C ASP A 294 14.97 -3.58 -36.18
N ILE A 295 16.26 -3.85 -36.43
CA ILE A 295 16.78 -4.00 -37.79
C ILE A 295 16.29 -5.32 -38.39
N VAL A 296 16.23 -6.39 -37.58
CA VAL A 296 15.68 -7.68 -38.04
C VAL A 296 14.23 -7.54 -38.50
N VAL A 297 13.41 -6.85 -37.69
CA VAL A 297 12.01 -6.55 -38.01
C VAL A 297 11.89 -5.76 -39.31
N ASN A 298 12.64 -4.67 -39.43
CA ASN A 298 12.61 -3.80 -40.61
C ASN A 298 13.03 -4.55 -41.85
N ASP A 299 14.10 -5.33 -41.79
CA ASP A 299 14.57 -6.15 -42.94
C ASP A 299 13.56 -7.23 -43.30
N TYR A 300 12.95 -7.90 -42.36
CA TYR A 300 11.89 -8.88 -42.56
C TYR A 300 10.65 -8.25 -43.20
N LEU A 301 10.16 -7.14 -42.69
CA LEU A 301 9.02 -6.42 -43.24
C LEU A 301 9.31 -5.94 -44.67
N ARG A 302 10.50 -5.39 -44.89
CA ARG A 302 10.95 -4.96 -46.21
C ARG A 302 10.99 -6.14 -47.22
N ALA A 303 11.52 -7.29 -46.81
CA ALA A 303 11.56 -8.47 -47.63
C ALA A 303 10.16 -8.97 -47.98
N LYS A 304 9.26 -8.99 -47.01
CA LYS A 304 7.88 -9.45 -47.20
C LYS A 304 7.08 -8.52 -48.10
N ASN A 305 7.25 -7.21 -47.93
CA ASN A 305 6.61 -6.21 -48.80
C ASN A 305 7.12 -6.27 -50.23
N LEU A 306 8.42 -6.48 -50.44
CA LEU A 306 9.02 -6.52 -51.79
C LEU A 306 8.80 -7.86 -52.50
N PHE A 307 8.86 -8.98 -51.80
CA PHE A 307 8.89 -10.32 -52.38
C PHE A 307 7.73 -11.23 -51.98
N GLY A 308 6.87 -10.81 -51.04
CA GLY A 308 5.78 -11.65 -50.51
C GLY A 308 4.71 -12.04 -51.53
N LYS A 309 4.54 -11.23 -52.60
CA LYS A 309 3.59 -11.48 -53.69
C LYS A 309 4.24 -12.10 -54.94
N THR A 310 5.52 -12.48 -54.89
CA THR A 310 6.23 -13.00 -56.03
C THR A 310 5.95 -14.51 -56.22
N GLU A 311 5.69 -14.92 -57.45
CA GLU A 311 5.44 -16.32 -57.84
C GLU A 311 6.72 -17.13 -58.05
N ILE A 312 7.88 -16.52 -57.92
CA ILE A 312 9.18 -17.15 -58.19
C ILE A 312 9.50 -18.18 -57.10
N PRO A 313 9.65 -19.48 -57.45
CA PRO A 313 9.80 -20.55 -56.45
C PRO A 313 11.02 -20.37 -55.53
N ILE A 314 12.13 -19.84 -56.09
CA ILE A 314 13.38 -19.62 -55.34
C ILE A 314 13.17 -18.55 -54.28
N PHE A 315 12.49 -17.44 -54.59
CA PHE A 315 12.23 -16.38 -53.65
C PHE A 315 11.27 -16.84 -52.54
N ARG A 316 10.28 -17.68 -52.92
CA ARG A 316 9.38 -18.30 -51.94
C ARG A 316 10.14 -19.21 -50.95
N LYS A 317 11.05 -20.08 -51.47
CA LYS A 317 11.88 -20.93 -50.58
C LYS A 317 12.77 -20.13 -49.63
N VAL A 318 13.37 -19.03 -50.13
CA VAL A 318 14.18 -18.17 -49.24
C VAL A 318 13.33 -17.47 -48.21
N LEU A 319 12.13 -17.03 -48.58
CA LEU A 319 11.20 -16.42 -47.61
C LEU A 319 10.69 -17.44 -46.58
N GLU A 320 10.39 -18.67 -47.00
CA GLU A 320 10.02 -19.77 -46.09
C GLU A 320 11.14 -20.06 -45.08
N GLU A 321 12.40 -20.08 -45.57
CA GLU A 321 13.56 -20.25 -44.69
C GLU A 321 13.71 -19.08 -43.71
N VAL A 322 13.49 -17.82 -44.17
CA VAL A 322 13.48 -16.64 -43.32
C VAL A 322 12.32 -16.73 -42.32
N ASP A 323 11.12 -17.12 -42.77
CA ASP A 323 9.95 -17.28 -41.89
C ASP A 323 10.23 -18.33 -40.80
N ASN A 324 10.87 -19.45 -41.13
CA ASN A 324 11.26 -20.46 -40.15
C ASN A 324 12.27 -19.93 -39.12
N ARG A 325 13.25 -19.13 -39.57
CA ARG A 325 14.23 -18.49 -38.69
C ARG A 325 13.57 -17.45 -37.81
N ILE A 326 12.68 -16.64 -38.36
CA ILE A 326 11.89 -15.66 -37.61
C ILE A 326 11.03 -16.37 -36.55
N LEU A 327 10.44 -17.50 -36.86
CA LEU A 327 9.72 -18.31 -35.86
C LEU A 327 10.62 -18.78 -34.73
N GLN A 328 11.83 -19.20 -35.02
CA GLN A 328 12.81 -19.56 -33.97
C GLN A 328 13.22 -18.33 -33.15
N ILE A 329 13.49 -17.21 -33.81
CA ILE A 329 13.82 -15.94 -33.14
C ILE A 329 12.65 -15.47 -32.26
N ARG A 330 11.40 -15.58 -32.73
CA ARG A 330 10.22 -15.27 -31.92
C ARG A 330 10.15 -16.11 -30.66
N LYS A 331 10.40 -17.42 -30.75
CA LYS A 331 10.44 -18.30 -29.56
C LYS A 331 11.52 -17.83 -28.57
N GLN A 332 12.72 -17.58 -29.08
CA GLN A 332 13.83 -17.11 -28.26
C GLN A 332 13.56 -15.73 -27.65
N LEU A 333 12.92 -14.82 -28.42
CA LEU A 333 12.51 -13.51 -27.90
C LEU A 333 11.44 -13.63 -26.82
N HIS A 334 10.45 -14.49 -27.05
CA HIS A 334 9.41 -14.74 -26.05
C HIS A 334 9.99 -15.33 -24.76
N GLU A 335 10.88 -16.31 -24.87
CA GLU A 335 11.63 -16.85 -23.72
C GLU A 335 12.44 -15.77 -23.02
N LYS A 336 13.06 -14.85 -23.78
CA LYS A 336 13.79 -13.71 -23.21
C LYS A 336 12.86 -12.72 -22.54
N VAL A 337 11.68 -12.44 -23.09
CA VAL A 337 10.69 -11.54 -22.47
C VAL A 337 10.20 -12.06 -21.12
N VAL A 338 10.00 -13.38 -21.03
CA VAL A 338 9.54 -14.03 -19.80
C VAL A 338 10.67 -14.20 -18.76
N LYS A 339 11.94 -14.24 -19.24
CA LYS A 339 13.09 -14.45 -18.34
C LYS A 339 13.39 -13.21 -17.51
N MET A 340 13.31 -13.36 -16.21
CA MET A 340 13.65 -12.33 -15.24
C MET A 340 15.02 -12.62 -14.56
N PRO A 341 15.77 -11.61 -14.07
CA PRO A 341 15.45 -10.19 -14.02
C PRO A 341 15.81 -9.41 -15.30
N GLN A 342 15.00 -8.41 -15.63
CA GLN A 342 15.23 -7.48 -16.74
C GLN A 342 14.67 -6.08 -16.45
N SER A 343 15.25 -5.05 -17.09
CA SER A 343 14.69 -3.69 -17.01
C SER A 343 13.41 -3.57 -17.85
N VAL A 344 12.49 -2.68 -17.43
CA VAL A 344 11.23 -2.43 -18.15
C VAL A 344 11.49 -1.99 -19.60
N GLU A 345 12.50 -1.14 -19.81
CA GLU A 345 12.84 -0.64 -21.13
C GLU A 345 13.35 -1.74 -22.08
N GLN A 346 14.12 -2.68 -21.55
CA GLN A 346 14.55 -3.85 -22.31
C GLN A 346 13.37 -4.74 -22.68
N GLN A 347 12.48 -5.03 -21.72
CA GLN A 347 11.25 -5.78 -21.99
C GLN A 347 10.37 -5.10 -23.02
N LYS A 348 10.15 -3.79 -22.92
CA LYS A 348 9.38 -3.01 -23.91
C LYS A 348 9.96 -3.13 -25.31
N LYS A 349 11.29 -3.03 -25.47
CA LYS A 349 11.95 -3.21 -26.75
C LYS A 349 11.72 -4.62 -27.32
N LEU A 350 11.85 -5.65 -26.49
CA LEU A 350 11.63 -7.04 -26.91
C LEU A 350 10.16 -7.28 -27.28
N ILE A 351 9.21 -6.73 -26.52
CA ILE A 351 7.77 -6.83 -26.81
C ILE A 351 7.45 -6.12 -28.13
N LYS A 352 7.95 -4.88 -28.34
CA LYS A 352 7.77 -4.14 -29.60
C LYS A 352 8.32 -4.92 -30.80
N ALA A 353 9.48 -5.53 -30.67
CA ALA A 353 10.04 -6.38 -31.70
C ALA A 353 9.14 -7.61 -31.98
N LEU A 354 8.63 -8.27 -30.93
CA LEU A 354 7.72 -9.41 -31.05
C LEU A 354 6.40 -9.04 -31.72
N THR A 355 5.75 -7.96 -31.27
CA THR A 355 4.48 -7.49 -31.85
C THR A 355 4.64 -7.04 -33.30
N SER A 356 5.77 -6.41 -33.64
CA SER A 356 6.06 -6.03 -35.01
C SER A 356 6.26 -7.25 -35.92
N LEU A 357 6.74 -8.39 -35.39
CA LEU A 357 6.85 -9.66 -36.10
C LEU A 357 5.53 -10.41 -36.25
N GLU A 358 4.53 -10.11 -35.42
CA GLU A 358 3.21 -10.77 -35.44
C GLU A 358 2.27 -10.30 -36.55
N VAL A 359 2.29 -9.05 -36.86
CA VAL A 359 1.29 -8.38 -37.73
C VAL A 359 1.17 -8.97 -39.16
N GLN A 360 2.05 -9.88 -39.55
CA GLN A 360 2.09 -10.32 -40.95
C GLN A 360 1.96 -11.82 -41.25
N GLN A 361 1.58 -12.65 -40.30
CA GLN A 361 1.41 -14.08 -40.55
C GLN A 361 -0.05 -14.50 -40.81
N ASN A 362 -0.75 -13.83 -41.69
CA ASN A 362 -2.03 -14.31 -42.20
C ASN A 362 -1.82 -15.42 -43.21
N GLY A 363 -1.84 -16.70 -42.79
CA GLY A 363 -1.99 -17.78 -43.75
C GLY A 363 -1.27 -19.12 -43.57
N THR A 364 -0.63 -19.44 -42.43
CA THR A 364 -0.04 -20.77 -42.25
C THR A 364 -0.55 -21.45 -40.97
N ALA A 365 -0.97 -22.74 -41.14
CA ALA A 365 -1.57 -23.58 -40.09
C ALA A 365 -0.71 -23.82 -38.84
N ILE A 366 0.57 -23.47 -38.84
CA ILE A 366 1.46 -23.50 -37.67
C ILE A 366 1.26 -22.25 -36.78
N GLY A 367 0.63 -21.19 -37.35
CA GLY A 367 0.35 -19.94 -36.63
C GLY A 367 -0.75 -20.04 -35.58
N ASP A 368 -1.66 -21.00 -35.66
CA ASP A 368 -2.88 -21.01 -34.81
C ASP A 368 -2.60 -21.28 -33.31
N LYS A 369 -1.57 -22.07 -33.01
CA LYS A 369 -1.18 -22.25 -31.58
C LYS A 369 -0.41 -21.07 -31.00
N MET A 370 0.21 -20.23 -31.82
CA MET A 370 0.93 -19.03 -31.42
C MET A 370 0.09 -17.73 -31.50
N ARG A 371 -1.08 -17.79 -32.13
CA ARG A 371 -1.99 -16.64 -32.26
C ARG A 371 -2.60 -16.17 -30.90
N ASN A 372 -2.61 -17.06 -29.91
CA ASN A 372 -3.20 -16.77 -28.59
C ASN A 372 -2.17 -16.26 -27.56
N ILE A 373 -0.93 -15.97 -27.96
CA ILE A 373 0.11 -15.50 -27.07
C ILE A 373 0.17 -13.98 -27.17
N ASP A 374 -0.12 -13.30 -26.09
CA ASP A 374 0.11 -11.86 -25.95
C ASP A 374 1.46 -11.64 -25.22
N PRO A 375 2.55 -11.30 -25.94
CA PRO A 375 3.87 -11.17 -25.35
C PRO A 375 3.92 -10.08 -24.27
N ALA A 376 3.10 -9.06 -24.40
CA ALA A 376 3.03 -7.99 -23.43
C ALA A 376 2.35 -8.47 -22.15
N TRP A 377 1.27 -9.26 -22.29
CA TRP A 377 0.58 -9.87 -21.14
C TRP A 377 1.45 -10.91 -20.44
N ASP A 378 2.13 -11.76 -21.22
CA ASP A 378 3.06 -12.76 -20.66
C ASP A 378 4.23 -12.11 -19.90
N ALA A 379 4.71 -10.95 -20.39
CA ALA A 379 5.72 -10.17 -19.69
C ALA A 379 5.21 -9.62 -18.35
N ILE A 380 3.96 -9.15 -18.30
CA ILE A 380 3.32 -8.67 -17.07
C ILE A 380 3.17 -9.84 -16.08
N ASP A 381 2.68 -10.98 -16.53
CA ASP A 381 2.50 -12.17 -15.71
C ASP A 381 3.85 -12.74 -15.20
N ALA A 382 4.86 -12.78 -16.08
CA ALA A 382 6.21 -13.20 -15.71
C ALA A 382 6.82 -12.28 -14.65
N ARG A 383 6.63 -10.96 -14.76
CA ARG A 383 7.11 -9.98 -13.77
C ARG A 383 6.39 -10.14 -12.45
N ALA A 384 5.08 -10.38 -12.48
CA ALA A 384 4.29 -10.64 -11.28
C ALA A 384 4.75 -11.93 -10.56
N LYS A 385 4.95 -13.01 -11.32
CA LYS A 385 5.49 -14.28 -10.80
C LYS A 385 6.90 -14.14 -10.24
N TYR A 386 7.75 -13.34 -10.90
CA TYR A 386 9.10 -13.07 -10.44
C TYR A 386 9.11 -12.29 -9.12
N LEU A 387 8.22 -11.30 -8.99
CA LEU A 387 8.05 -10.56 -7.74
C LEU A 387 7.65 -11.51 -6.59
N GLU A 388 6.69 -12.40 -6.83
CA GLU A 388 6.26 -13.40 -5.86
C GLU A 388 7.38 -14.37 -5.50
N ALA A 389 8.13 -14.85 -6.50
CA ALA A 389 9.26 -15.73 -6.29
C ALA A 389 10.36 -15.06 -5.45
N ASN A 390 10.62 -13.77 -5.66
CA ASN A 390 11.56 -13.00 -4.86
C ASN A 390 11.11 -12.91 -3.40
N PHE A 391 9.84 -12.61 -3.15
CA PHE A 391 9.32 -12.57 -1.78
C PHE A 391 9.49 -13.92 -1.07
N LYS A 392 9.15 -15.00 -1.78
CA LYS A 392 9.30 -16.36 -1.26
C LYS A 392 10.77 -16.71 -0.98
N GLN A 393 11.64 -16.42 -1.93
CA GLN A 393 13.08 -16.68 -1.80
C GLN A 393 13.70 -15.92 -0.61
N MET A 394 13.29 -14.65 -0.43
CA MET A 394 13.76 -13.85 0.72
C MET A 394 13.27 -14.44 2.04
N LEU A 395 12.00 -14.86 2.13
CA LEU A 395 11.49 -15.52 3.32
C LEU A 395 12.29 -16.79 3.65
N GLU A 396 12.51 -17.65 2.66
CA GLU A 396 13.27 -18.88 2.84
C GLU A 396 14.72 -18.61 3.26
N LEU A 397 15.36 -17.60 2.66
CA LEU A 397 16.74 -17.22 2.96
C LEU A 397 16.90 -16.74 4.41
N TYR A 398 16.02 -15.85 4.87
CA TYR A 398 16.12 -15.32 6.23
C TYR A 398 15.59 -16.28 7.28
N ALA A 399 14.57 -17.08 6.96
CA ALA A 399 14.09 -18.15 7.83
C ALA A 399 15.18 -19.20 8.08
N ASN A 400 15.92 -19.59 7.03
CA ASN A 400 17.04 -20.53 7.16
C ASN A 400 18.22 -19.95 7.93
N LYS A 401 18.50 -18.63 7.80
CA LYS A 401 19.53 -17.96 8.62
C LYS A 401 19.18 -17.97 10.11
N ASP A 402 17.91 -17.81 10.45
CA ASP A 402 17.46 -17.86 11.84
C ASP A 402 17.55 -19.27 12.42
N THR A 403 17.23 -20.31 11.63
CA THR A 403 17.37 -21.71 12.07
C THR A 403 18.82 -22.14 12.21
N ALA A 404 19.69 -21.77 11.28
CA ALA A 404 21.12 -22.09 11.32
C ALA A 404 21.87 -21.36 12.45
N GLY A 405 21.40 -20.18 12.86
CA GLY A 405 21.96 -19.41 13.98
C GLY A 405 21.69 -19.98 15.36
N GLN A 406 20.79 -20.96 15.49
CA GLN A 406 20.44 -21.57 16.79
C GLN A 406 21.48 -22.56 17.33
N GLU A 407 22.40 -23.06 16.51
CA GLU A 407 23.40 -24.08 16.95
C GLU A 407 24.59 -23.52 17.72
N LYS A 408 24.84 -22.22 17.69
CA LYS A 408 25.86 -21.57 18.56
C LYS A 408 25.41 -20.16 18.93
N PRO A 409 25.06 -19.87 20.18
CA PRO A 409 24.81 -18.51 20.64
C PRO A 409 26.15 -17.76 20.73
N LYS A 410 26.65 -17.24 19.61
CA LYS A 410 27.61 -16.14 19.66
C LYS A 410 26.81 -14.93 20.15
N SER A 411 27.31 -14.26 21.19
CA SER A 411 26.79 -13.01 21.70
C SER A 411 26.59 -12.03 20.51
N ARG A 412 25.36 -11.95 20.01
CA ARG A 412 25.01 -10.90 19.05
C ARG A 412 25.06 -9.59 19.80
N ASP A 413 25.70 -8.60 19.22
CA ASP A 413 25.65 -7.23 19.72
C ASP A 413 24.19 -6.78 19.81
N PRO A 414 23.75 -6.23 20.95
CA PRO A 414 22.35 -5.83 21.14
C PRO A 414 21.89 -4.75 20.15
N ASN A 415 22.81 -4.08 19.47
CA ASN A 415 22.54 -3.05 18.47
C ASN A 415 22.40 -3.58 17.03
N GLN A 416 22.58 -4.87 16.80
CA GLN A 416 22.44 -5.43 15.45
C GLN A 416 20.98 -5.83 15.19
N PRO A 417 20.36 -5.35 14.07
CA PRO A 417 18.98 -5.67 13.77
C PRO A 417 18.80 -7.18 13.55
N PRO A 418 17.73 -7.76 14.09
CA PRO A 418 17.37 -9.16 13.85
C PRO A 418 17.12 -9.43 12.36
N ASN A 419 17.27 -10.67 11.92
CA ASN A 419 17.06 -11.07 10.53
C ASN A 419 15.63 -10.74 10.04
N ARG A 420 14.64 -10.76 10.93
CA ARG A 420 13.25 -10.34 10.62
C ARG A 420 13.15 -8.87 10.20
N VAL A 421 13.92 -7.99 10.84
CA VAL A 421 13.93 -6.55 10.53
C VAL A 421 14.55 -6.32 9.17
N ILE A 422 15.69 -6.97 8.91
CA ILE A 422 16.39 -6.91 7.62
C ILE A 422 15.49 -7.48 6.51
N PHE A 423 14.79 -8.58 6.79
CA PHE A 423 13.79 -9.12 5.86
C PHE A 423 12.68 -8.12 5.54
N CYS A 424 12.15 -7.42 6.55
CA CYS A 424 11.12 -6.40 6.32
C CYS A 424 11.64 -5.24 5.47
N GLU A 425 12.89 -4.82 5.69
CA GLU A 425 13.55 -3.78 4.90
C GLU A 425 13.71 -4.24 3.45
N ASP A 426 14.32 -5.40 3.22
CA ASP A 426 14.57 -5.94 1.89
C ASP A 426 13.27 -6.19 1.10
N ILE A 427 12.22 -6.72 1.73
CA ILE A 427 10.91 -6.92 1.09
C ILE A 427 10.27 -5.58 0.71
N CYS A 428 10.38 -4.58 1.58
CA CYS A 428 9.89 -3.24 1.30
C CYS A 428 10.65 -2.61 0.12
N ASP A 429 11.96 -2.80 0.05
CA ASP A 429 12.80 -2.30 -1.05
C ASP A 429 12.49 -3.03 -2.38
N ILE A 430 12.30 -4.35 -2.33
CA ILE A 430 11.86 -5.13 -3.49
C ILE A 430 10.51 -4.63 -3.99
N ALA A 431 9.54 -4.43 -3.09
CA ALA A 431 8.22 -3.92 -3.45
C ALA A 431 8.31 -2.49 -4.03
N ALA A 432 9.08 -1.60 -3.40
CA ALA A 432 9.28 -0.23 -3.83
C ALA A 432 10.00 -0.11 -5.19
N SER A 433 10.83 -1.09 -5.57
CA SER A 433 11.52 -1.12 -6.87
C SER A 433 10.73 -1.84 -7.95
N GLN A 434 10.14 -3.00 -7.66
CA GLN A 434 9.57 -3.88 -8.68
C GLN A 434 8.07 -3.65 -8.94
N LEU A 435 7.28 -3.23 -7.95
CA LEU A 435 5.87 -2.87 -8.17
C LEU A 435 5.70 -1.68 -9.13
N PRO A 436 6.48 -0.59 -9.01
CA PRO A 436 6.45 0.49 -10.00
C PRO A 436 6.78 0.02 -11.41
N ASP A 437 7.70 -0.92 -11.54
CA ASP A 437 8.09 -1.46 -12.82
C ASP A 437 6.98 -2.31 -13.46
N LEU A 438 6.33 -3.16 -12.64
CA LEU A 438 5.16 -3.93 -13.07
C LEU A 438 4.02 -3.00 -13.49
N TRP A 439 3.81 -1.94 -12.73
CA TRP A 439 2.79 -0.93 -13.01
C TRP A 439 3.06 -0.16 -14.30
N ARG A 440 4.29 0.34 -14.50
CA ARG A 440 4.70 1.04 -15.73
C ARG A 440 4.58 0.17 -16.97
N LEU A 441 4.87 -1.12 -16.85
CA LEU A 441 4.70 -2.06 -17.95
C LEU A 441 3.21 -2.21 -18.30
N GLY A 442 2.34 -2.36 -17.29
CA GLY A 442 0.90 -2.37 -17.48
C GLY A 442 0.34 -1.08 -18.08
N GLN A 443 0.78 0.08 -17.59
CA GLN A 443 0.43 1.37 -18.18
C GLN A 443 0.79 1.41 -19.68
N SER A 444 1.99 0.97 -20.04
CA SER A 444 2.44 0.95 -21.43
C SER A 444 1.60 0.01 -22.30
N TYR A 445 1.07 -1.06 -21.72
CA TYR A 445 0.14 -1.97 -22.39
C TYR A 445 -1.21 -1.27 -22.66
N PHE A 446 -1.78 -0.60 -21.68
CA PHE A 446 -3.09 0.05 -21.79
C PHE A 446 -3.05 1.38 -22.57
N THR A 447 -1.96 2.11 -22.57
CA THR A 447 -1.78 3.31 -23.41
C THR A 447 -1.61 2.98 -24.90
N GLY A 448 -1.52 1.69 -25.26
CA GLY A 448 -1.33 1.25 -26.64
C GLY A 448 0.10 1.37 -27.13
N GLU A 449 1.06 1.70 -26.25
CA GLU A 449 2.49 1.67 -26.59
C GLU A 449 2.96 0.25 -26.92
N LEU A 450 2.39 -0.74 -26.22
CA LEU A 450 2.65 -2.18 -26.39
C LEU A 450 1.35 -2.86 -26.85
N ARG A 451 0.95 -2.63 -28.11
CA ARG A 451 -0.26 -3.26 -28.66
C ARG A 451 -0.07 -4.76 -28.79
N GLY A 452 -0.92 -5.53 -28.13
CA GLY A 452 -1.08 -6.98 -28.33
C GLY A 452 -2.18 -7.30 -29.34
N PRO A 453 -2.28 -8.57 -29.77
CA PRO A 453 -3.31 -9.05 -30.69
C PRO A 453 -4.70 -9.15 -30.04
N HIS A 454 -4.80 -9.03 -28.73
CA HIS A 454 -6.03 -9.20 -27.95
C HIS A 454 -6.50 -7.89 -27.33
N ASP A 455 -7.79 -7.82 -27.05
CA ASP A 455 -8.37 -6.70 -26.34
C ASP A 455 -7.78 -6.60 -24.90
N PRO A 456 -7.45 -5.41 -24.45
CA PRO A 456 -6.87 -5.20 -23.15
C PRO A 456 -7.83 -5.66 -22.04
N LYS A 457 -7.28 -6.43 -21.08
CA LYS A 457 -8.01 -7.01 -19.94
C LYS A 457 -7.75 -6.23 -18.64
N PRO A 458 -8.43 -5.11 -18.41
CA PRO A 458 -8.17 -4.26 -17.25
C PRO A 458 -8.50 -4.95 -15.92
N GLY A 459 -9.55 -5.75 -15.90
CA GLY A 459 -9.94 -6.50 -14.72
C GLY A 459 -8.90 -7.53 -14.29
N ASP A 460 -8.30 -8.23 -15.26
CA ASP A 460 -7.24 -9.21 -14.99
C ASP A 460 -5.95 -8.54 -14.51
N PHE A 461 -5.58 -7.40 -15.10
CA PHE A 461 -4.42 -6.64 -14.64
C PHE A 461 -4.63 -6.10 -13.22
N LYS A 462 -5.81 -5.54 -12.95
CA LYS A 462 -6.18 -5.14 -11.59
C LYS A 462 -6.01 -6.29 -10.60
N ARG A 463 -6.50 -7.49 -10.97
CA ARG A 463 -6.36 -8.69 -10.13
C ARG A 463 -4.90 -9.07 -9.90
N ILE A 464 -4.03 -8.97 -10.91
CA ILE A 464 -2.59 -9.23 -10.78
C ILE A 464 -1.96 -8.26 -9.78
N ILE A 465 -2.26 -6.97 -9.89
CA ILE A 465 -1.74 -5.95 -8.97
C ILE A 465 -2.25 -6.16 -7.55
N LEU A 466 -3.54 -6.41 -7.37
CA LEU A 466 -4.13 -6.69 -6.06
C LEU A 466 -3.49 -7.92 -5.42
N ASN A 467 -3.35 -9.01 -6.17
CA ASN A 467 -2.71 -10.24 -5.69
C ASN A 467 -1.24 -10.01 -5.31
N ALA A 468 -0.48 -9.24 -6.11
CA ALA A 468 0.91 -8.91 -5.80
C ALA A 468 1.04 -8.11 -4.49
N ILE A 469 0.15 -7.13 -4.29
CA ILE A 469 0.12 -6.32 -3.08
C ILE A 469 -0.39 -7.12 -1.89
N GLU A 470 -1.40 -7.95 -2.07
CA GLU A 470 -1.91 -8.84 -1.02
C GLU A 470 -0.80 -9.80 -0.55
N LYS A 471 -0.06 -10.41 -1.47
CA LYS A 471 1.09 -11.24 -1.13
C LYS A 471 2.17 -10.47 -0.40
N PHE A 472 2.55 -9.29 -0.88
CA PHE A 472 3.46 -8.40 -0.15
C PHE A 472 3.01 -8.19 1.30
N CYS A 473 1.74 -7.87 1.50
CA CYS A 473 1.17 -7.70 2.83
C CYS A 473 1.17 -8.98 3.66
N ILE A 474 0.91 -10.15 3.03
CA ILE A 474 0.98 -11.44 3.72
C ILE A 474 2.39 -11.75 4.21
N TYR A 475 3.42 -11.52 3.39
CA TYR A 475 4.81 -11.75 3.79
C TYR A 475 5.24 -10.84 4.95
N LEU A 476 4.83 -9.57 4.93
CA LEU A 476 5.07 -8.64 6.04
C LEU A 476 4.31 -9.07 7.32
N ARG A 477 3.04 -9.51 7.18
CA ARG A 477 2.29 -10.06 8.32
C ARG A 477 2.99 -11.24 8.96
N VAL A 478 3.45 -12.18 8.16
CA VAL A 478 4.17 -13.37 8.64
C VAL A 478 5.46 -13.00 9.37
N ALA A 479 6.15 -11.95 8.94
CA ALA A 479 7.38 -11.50 9.56
C ALA A 479 7.15 -10.67 10.83
N ILE A 480 6.16 -9.78 10.84
CA ILE A 480 5.98 -8.78 11.90
C ILE A 480 5.05 -9.29 12.99
N LEU A 481 3.89 -9.84 12.62
CA LEU A 481 2.89 -10.27 13.59
C LEU A 481 3.26 -11.63 14.19
N ILE A 482 3.34 -11.69 15.52
CA ILE A 482 3.77 -12.89 16.26
C ILE A 482 2.59 -13.64 16.88
N ALA A 483 1.38 -13.09 16.75
CA ALA A 483 0.19 -13.49 17.49
C ALA A 483 -0.53 -14.75 16.96
N SER A 484 -1.51 -15.20 17.74
CA SER A 484 -2.35 -16.40 17.53
C SER A 484 -3.11 -16.41 16.20
N ASP A 485 -3.40 -15.24 15.63
CA ASP A 485 -4.11 -15.09 14.36
C ASP A 485 -3.30 -15.56 13.13
N LEU A 486 -2.00 -15.68 13.29
CA LEU A 486 -1.14 -16.36 12.31
C LEU A 486 -1.47 -17.84 12.12
N ARG A 487 -2.22 -18.47 13.02
CA ARG A 487 -2.68 -19.87 12.82
C ARG A 487 -3.59 -20.00 11.61
N LEU A 488 -4.54 -19.08 11.45
CA LEU A 488 -5.42 -19.02 10.27
C LEU A 488 -4.62 -18.71 9.00
N LEU A 489 -3.72 -17.74 9.06
CA LEU A 489 -2.87 -17.37 7.94
C LEU A 489 -1.93 -18.51 7.53
N ARG A 490 -1.39 -19.24 8.49
CA ARG A 490 -0.56 -20.43 8.27
C ARG A 490 -1.34 -21.56 7.64
N GLN A 491 -2.58 -21.77 8.03
CA GLN A 491 -3.46 -22.78 7.45
C GLN A 491 -3.85 -22.44 6.01
N THR A 492 -4.07 -21.16 5.70
CA THR A 492 -4.51 -20.71 4.37
C THR A 492 -3.36 -20.56 3.38
N THR A 493 -2.20 -20.07 3.82
CA THR A 493 -1.07 -19.75 2.93
C THR A 493 0.10 -20.73 3.01
N GLY A 494 0.16 -21.56 4.05
CA GLY A 494 1.31 -22.44 4.32
C GLY A 494 2.60 -21.72 4.72
N LEU A 495 2.58 -20.39 4.76
CA LEU A 495 3.73 -19.55 5.08
C LEU A 495 3.84 -19.38 6.60
N SER A 496 5.04 -19.53 7.12
CA SER A 496 5.31 -19.28 8.53
C SER A 496 6.75 -18.86 8.71
N TRP A 497 6.98 -17.87 9.56
CA TRP A 497 8.32 -17.64 10.09
C TRP A 497 8.64 -18.73 11.11
N PRO A 498 9.85 -19.34 11.09
CA PRO A 498 10.22 -20.32 12.11
C PRO A 498 10.16 -19.67 13.48
N ILE A 499 9.41 -20.31 14.40
CA ILE A 499 9.28 -19.84 15.77
C ILE A 499 10.62 -20.15 16.44
N GLY A 500 11.46 -19.15 16.57
CA GLY A 500 12.69 -19.20 17.34
C GLY A 500 12.42 -19.39 18.84
N SER A 501 13.47 -19.57 19.62
CA SER A 501 13.37 -19.54 21.08
C SER A 501 12.68 -18.23 21.54
N SER A 502 12.02 -18.27 22.69
CA SER A 502 11.41 -17.10 23.33
C SER A 502 12.33 -15.87 23.34
N SER A 503 13.64 -16.08 23.53
CA SER A 503 14.66 -15.05 23.48
C SER A 503 14.76 -14.31 22.13
N ALA A 504 14.63 -15.00 21.00
CA ALA A 504 14.69 -14.38 19.67
C ALA A 504 13.47 -13.48 19.41
N THR A 505 12.32 -13.85 19.95
CA THR A 505 11.11 -13.04 19.88
C THR A 505 11.25 -11.75 20.69
N HIS A 506 11.79 -11.83 21.90
CA HIS A 506 12.04 -10.64 22.74
C HIS A 506 13.02 -9.64 22.10
N GLN A 507 14.03 -10.13 21.38
CA GLN A 507 14.98 -9.28 20.64
C GLN A 507 14.37 -8.54 19.46
N PHE A 508 13.31 -9.08 18.85
CA PHE A 508 12.64 -8.46 17.70
C PHE A 508 11.65 -7.34 18.12
N LEU A 509 10.98 -7.48 19.25
CA LEU A 509 9.92 -6.57 19.67
C LEU A 509 10.31 -5.07 19.68
N PRO A 510 11.51 -4.66 20.11
CA PRO A 510 11.93 -3.27 20.08
C PRO A 510 12.03 -2.65 18.67
N TRP A 511 12.13 -3.51 17.63
CA TRP A 511 12.35 -3.10 16.26
C TRP A 511 11.05 -2.93 15.43
N ILE A 512 9.89 -3.22 16.02
CA ILE A 512 8.60 -3.10 15.32
C ILE A 512 8.31 -1.68 14.80
N PRO A 513 8.60 -0.60 15.55
CA PRO A 513 8.47 0.76 15.01
C PRO A 513 9.30 1.01 13.76
N GLN A 514 10.49 0.38 13.66
CA GLN A 514 11.33 0.44 12.48
C GLN A 514 10.67 -0.28 11.28
N CYS A 515 10.10 -1.46 11.52
CA CYS A 515 9.36 -2.21 10.48
C CYS A 515 8.13 -1.41 9.99
N LEU A 516 7.42 -0.75 10.89
CA LEU A 516 6.32 0.16 10.54
C LEU A 516 6.82 1.29 9.63
N ARG A 517 7.98 1.88 9.96
CA ARG A 517 8.58 2.93 9.15
C ARG A 517 8.94 2.45 7.74
N PHE A 518 9.52 1.26 7.59
CA PHE A 518 9.79 0.67 6.27
C PHE A 518 8.49 0.47 5.45
N THR A 519 7.46 -0.06 6.10
CA THR A 519 6.14 -0.24 5.46
C THR A 519 5.55 1.10 5.01
N ARG A 520 5.65 2.15 5.83
CA ARG A 520 5.20 3.52 5.49
C ARG A 520 5.97 4.12 4.32
N ILE A 521 7.28 3.94 4.27
CA ILE A 521 8.12 4.39 3.15
C ILE A 521 7.67 3.70 1.86
N SER A 522 7.45 2.39 1.89
CA SER A 522 6.93 1.64 0.74
C SER A 522 5.55 2.13 0.32
N TYR A 523 4.64 2.33 1.27
CA TYR A 523 3.31 2.89 1.01
C TYR A 523 3.39 4.27 0.36
N ALA A 524 4.25 5.16 0.86
CA ALA A 524 4.46 6.49 0.29
C ALA A 524 5.03 6.44 -1.15
N THR A 525 5.82 5.41 -1.49
CA THR A 525 6.27 5.21 -2.89
C THR A 525 5.15 4.69 -3.79
N LEU A 526 4.29 3.80 -3.27
CA LEU A 526 3.20 3.19 -4.01
C LEU A 526 2.04 4.15 -4.26
N ILE A 527 1.73 5.04 -3.33
CA ILE A 527 0.74 6.13 -3.52
C ILE A 527 1.03 6.97 -4.77
N ARG A 528 2.32 7.16 -5.08
CA ARG A 528 2.75 7.97 -6.24
C ARG A 528 2.44 7.33 -7.58
N LEU A 529 2.09 6.05 -7.60
CA LEU A 529 1.82 5.29 -8.81
C LEU A 529 0.36 5.37 -9.27
N ASP A 530 -0.49 6.05 -8.49
CA ASP A 530 -1.93 6.12 -8.74
C ASP A 530 -2.59 4.74 -8.93
N LEU A 531 -2.25 3.83 -8.01
CA LEU A 531 -2.79 2.48 -7.97
C LEU A 531 -4.30 2.49 -7.68
N PRO A 532 -5.04 1.41 -8.00
CA PRO A 532 -6.43 1.26 -7.57
C PRO A 532 -6.59 1.47 -6.08
N SER A 533 -7.63 2.17 -5.66
CA SER A 533 -7.89 2.47 -4.23
C SER A 533 -7.88 1.22 -3.35
N GLU A 534 -8.44 0.11 -3.85
CA GLU A 534 -8.46 -1.18 -3.16
C GLU A 534 -7.06 -1.70 -2.81
N ALA A 535 -6.10 -1.46 -3.70
CA ALA A 535 -4.70 -1.85 -3.47
C ALA A 535 -4.06 -1.04 -2.34
N LEU A 536 -4.37 0.25 -2.29
CA LEU A 536 -3.92 1.14 -1.22
C LEU A 536 -4.62 0.82 0.10
N ASP A 537 -5.91 0.45 0.06
CA ASP A 537 -6.67 0.05 1.23
C ASP A 537 -6.12 -1.23 1.87
N ILE A 538 -5.62 -2.20 1.07
CA ILE A 538 -4.99 -3.42 1.58
C ILE A 538 -3.71 -3.09 2.37
N ILE A 539 -2.88 -2.19 1.83
CA ILE A 539 -1.64 -1.78 2.51
C ILE A 539 -1.96 -0.94 3.75
N GLN A 540 -2.96 -0.06 3.65
CA GLN A 540 -3.40 0.75 4.78
C GLN A 540 -3.90 -0.12 5.92
N LYS A 541 -4.71 -1.14 5.64
CA LYS A 541 -5.12 -2.13 6.65
C LYS A 541 -3.94 -2.80 7.32
N LEU A 542 -2.93 -3.19 6.54
CA LEU A 542 -1.70 -3.75 7.10
C LEU A 542 -0.99 -2.75 8.02
N ILE A 543 -0.86 -1.49 7.60
CA ILE A 543 -0.25 -0.43 8.41
C ILE A 543 -1.02 -0.27 9.72
N ASP A 544 -2.35 -0.23 9.67
CA ASP A 544 -3.18 -0.11 10.86
C ASP A 544 -3.06 -1.34 11.78
N GLU A 545 -2.98 -2.55 11.23
CA GLU A 545 -2.69 -3.78 11.99
C GLU A 545 -1.30 -3.70 12.67
N ILE A 546 -0.27 -3.24 11.95
CA ILE A 546 1.08 -3.09 12.52
C ILE A 546 1.10 -1.99 13.59
N ARG A 547 0.38 -0.89 13.37
CA ARG A 547 0.22 0.20 14.37
C ARG A 547 -0.42 -0.32 15.65
N LEU A 548 -1.52 -1.08 15.52
CA LEU A 548 -2.17 -1.72 16.66
C LEU A 548 -1.25 -2.71 17.37
N PHE A 549 -0.54 -3.52 16.61
CA PHE A 549 0.41 -4.47 17.16
C PHE A 549 1.58 -3.78 17.87
N CYS A 550 2.12 -2.71 17.29
CA CYS A 550 3.14 -1.88 17.91
C CYS A 550 2.65 -1.29 19.24
N PHE A 551 1.44 -0.74 19.24
CA PHE A 551 0.78 -0.23 20.45
C PHE A 551 0.64 -1.32 21.51
N SER A 552 0.07 -2.46 21.13
CA SER A 552 -0.11 -3.62 22.03
C SER A 552 1.20 -4.08 22.66
N ILE A 553 2.29 -4.13 21.87
CA ILE A 553 3.61 -4.52 22.38
C ILE A 553 4.21 -3.48 23.29
N THR A 554 4.08 -2.20 22.97
CA THR A 554 4.58 -1.11 23.82
C THR A 554 3.93 -1.21 25.20
N PHE A 555 2.60 -1.38 25.25
CA PHE A 555 1.88 -1.59 26.51
C PHE A 555 2.23 -2.91 27.21
N LYS A 556 2.41 -4.00 26.44
CA LYS A 556 2.85 -5.28 27.02
C LYS A 556 4.23 -5.18 27.67
N ARG A 557 5.16 -4.48 27.02
CA ARG A 557 6.48 -4.19 27.59
C ARG A 557 6.36 -3.33 28.86
N ALA A 558 5.46 -2.35 28.84
CA ALA A 558 5.15 -1.55 30.01
C ALA A 558 4.56 -2.42 31.14
N THR A 559 3.63 -3.32 30.81
CA THR A 559 3.07 -4.29 31.76
C THR A 559 4.13 -5.19 32.36
N ASP A 560 5.10 -5.69 31.55
CA ASP A 560 6.21 -6.50 32.06
C ASP A 560 7.21 -5.66 32.89
N ARG A 561 7.38 -4.38 32.59
CA ARG A 561 8.15 -3.44 33.43
C ARG A 561 7.38 -3.13 34.73
N CYS A 562 6.07 -2.99 34.66
CA CYS A 562 5.20 -2.78 35.79
C CYS A 562 5.34 -3.93 36.80
N LYS A 563 5.31 -5.17 36.36
CA LYS A 563 5.53 -6.35 37.23
C LYS A 563 6.86 -6.32 37.96
N LYS A 564 7.90 -5.73 37.35
CA LYS A 564 9.21 -5.58 37.99
C LYS A 564 9.31 -4.38 38.96
N LEU A 565 8.25 -3.59 39.08
CA LEU A 565 8.24 -2.50 40.05
C LEU A 565 8.29 -3.03 41.48
N ALA A 566 7.78 -4.24 41.73
CA ALA A 566 7.93 -4.91 43.02
C ALA A 566 9.40 -5.03 43.46
N GLU A 567 10.33 -5.32 42.53
CA GLU A 567 11.77 -5.45 42.85
C GLU A 567 12.44 -4.10 43.15
N ARG A 568 11.79 -2.99 42.79
CA ARG A 568 12.31 -1.62 42.97
C ARG A 568 11.69 -0.89 44.16
N GLU A 569 10.74 -1.50 44.84
CA GLU A 569 10.11 -0.88 45.98
C GLU A 569 11.12 -0.67 47.12
N THR A 570 11.26 0.58 47.54
CA THR A 570 12.19 0.98 48.60
C THR A 570 11.49 1.23 49.95
N TRP A 571 10.16 1.20 49.93
CA TRP A 571 9.31 1.52 51.05
C TRP A 571 9.53 2.94 51.60
N ASP A 572 10.08 3.84 50.80
CA ASP A 572 10.19 5.27 51.15
C ASP A 572 8.83 5.93 50.94
N MET A 573 8.28 6.50 51.94
CA MET A 573 6.95 7.17 51.92
C MET A 573 7.06 8.58 51.35
N CYS A 574 6.11 8.95 50.50
CA CYS A 574 5.91 10.31 50.07
C CYS A 574 5.15 11.08 51.17
N VAL A 575 5.77 12.10 51.69
CA VAL A 575 5.21 12.87 52.84
C VAL A 575 4.40 14.06 52.38
N GLU A 576 4.69 14.60 51.17
CA GLU A 576 4.15 15.90 50.76
C GLU A 576 2.75 15.82 50.15
N ASP A 577 2.46 14.80 49.31
CA ASP A 577 1.21 14.76 48.57
C ASP A 577 0.14 13.82 49.16
N PHE A 578 0.57 12.67 49.65
CA PHE A 578 -0.32 11.65 50.23
C PHE A 578 0.40 10.84 51.31
N PRO A 579 0.24 11.18 52.58
CA PRO A 579 0.92 10.52 53.67
C PRO A 579 0.65 9.00 53.67
N GLY A 580 1.69 8.21 53.77
CA GLY A 580 1.64 6.74 53.80
C GLY A 580 1.74 6.04 52.46
N ALA A 581 1.57 6.74 51.34
CA ALA A 581 1.84 6.17 50.03
C ALA A 581 3.35 6.15 49.76
N THR A 582 3.81 5.06 49.11
CA THR A 582 5.21 4.93 48.68
C THR A 582 5.42 5.61 47.33
N GLN A 583 6.64 5.55 46.79
CA GLN A 583 6.93 6.05 45.45
C GLN A 583 6.37 5.13 44.33
N LEU A 584 5.85 3.96 44.66
CA LEU A 584 5.38 2.97 43.71
C LEU A 584 4.30 3.51 42.72
N PRO A 585 3.23 4.21 43.19
CA PRO A 585 2.27 4.80 42.27
C PRO A 585 2.84 5.89 41.36
N ALA A 586 3.80 6.68 41.84
CA ALA A 586 4.48 7.70 41.05
C ALA A 586 5.33 7.04 39.94
N CYS A 587 6.05 5.95 40.28
CA CYS A 587 6.78 5.18 39.29
C CYS A 587 5.84 4.56 38.23
N LEU A 588 4.65 4.12 38.63
CA LEU A 588 3.63 3.65 37.69
C LEU A 588 3.17 4.78 36.75
N GLU A 589 2.96 5.98 37.30
CA GLU A 589 2.56 7.14 36.51
C GLU A 589 3.63 7.53 35.48
N GLU A 590 4.89 7.63 35.93
CA GLU A 590 6.02 7.86 35.03
C GLU A 590 6.09 6.80 33.89
N LEU A 591 5.96 5.53 34.27
CA LEU A 591 5.94 4.43 33.30
C LEU A 591 4.79 4.55 32.31
N LEU A 592 3.60 4.97 32.79
CA LEU A 592 2.46 5.22 31.91
C LEU A 592 2.71 6.40 30.96
N ILE A 593 3.26 7.50 31.48
CA ILE A 593 3.62 8.68 30.67
C ILE A 593 4.64 8.30 29.58
N GLU A 594 5.73 7.62 29.94
CA GLU A 594 6.72 7.12 28.98
C GLU A 594 6.05 6.24 27.91
N THR A 595 5.16 5.35 28.34
CA THR A 595 4.47 4.40 27.44
C THR A 595 3.53 5.14 26.47
N LEU A 596 2.77 6.12 26.95
CA LEU A 596 1.88 6.92 26.12
C LEU A 596 2.65 7.77 25.12
N ASP A 597 3.79 8.35 25.53
CA ASP A 597 4.64 9.14 24.64
C ASP A 597 5.34 8.25 23.60
N GLU A 598 5.89 7.11 24.02
CA GLU A 598 6.48 6.11 23.12
C GLU A 598 5.46 5.61 22.10
N ALA A 599 4.25 5.25 22.54
CA ALA A 599 3.18 4.78 21.68
C ALA A 599 2.68 5.87 20.72
N LYS A 600 2.56 7.12 21.23
CA LYS A 600 2.19 8.27 20.38
C LYS A 600 3.19 8.48 19.25
N ASN A 601 4.47 8.52 19.58
CA ASN A 601 5.53 8.78 18.64
C ASN A 601 5.75 7.63 17.65
N ALA A 602 5.60 6.38 18.11
CA ALA A 602 5.85 5.20 17.30
C ALA A 602 4.70 4.86 16.34
N CYS A 603 3.46 4.90 16.80
CA CYS A 603 2.33 4.30 16.07
C CYS A 603 1.08 5.16 15.94
N MET A 604 0.89 6.20 16.80
CA MET A 604 -0.37 6.95 16.82
C MET A 604 -0.41 8.14 15.87
N GLN A 605 0.74 8.69 15.50
CA GLN A 605 0.76 9.82 14.57
C GLN A 605 0.37 9.32 13.16
N PRO A 606 -0.76 9.82 12.61
CA PRO A 606 -1.15 9.47 11.26
C PRO A 606 -0.19 10.13 10.26
N GLU A 607 0.30 9.33 9.34
CA GLU A 607 1.02 9.82 8.18
C GLU A 607 0.07 9.93 6.96
N ILE A 608 0.63 10.07 5.79
CA ILE A 608 -0.10 10.30 4.54
C ILE A 608 -1.24 9.28 4.37
N ARG A 609 -2.50 9.73 4.38
CA ARG A 609 -3.73 8.94 4.22
C ARG A 609 -4.00 7.89 5.31
N GLU A 610 -3.21 7.85 6.34
CA GLU A 610 -3.53 6.98 7.47
C GLU A 610 -4.76 7.51 8.21
N GLY A 611 -5.70 6.63 8.50
CA GLY A 611 -6.87 6.94 9.30
C GLY A 611 -6.51 7.21 10.76
N ASN A 612 -7.41 7.83 11.48
CA ASN A 612 -7.31 7.91 12.92
C ASN A 612 -7.53 6.50 13.50
N LEU A 613 -6.47 5.91 14.07
CA LEU A 613 -6.53 4.58 14.70
C LEU A 613 -7.51 4.53 15.87
N LEU A 614 -7.81 5.69 16.45
CA LEU A 614 -8.60 5.87 17.67
C LEU A 614 -10.01 6.43 17.38
N GLU A 615 -10.57 6.16 16.21
CA GLU A 615 -11.96 6.51 15.93
C GLU A 615 -12.92 5.83 16.91
N PRO A 616 -14.03 6.48 17.26
CA PRO A 616 -15.05 5.89 18.13
C PRO A 616 -15.51 4.53 17.61
N GLN A 617 -15.56 3.53 18.50
CA GLN A 617 -15.91 2.13 18.20
C GLN A 617 -14.93 1.37 17.28
N SER A 618 -13.75 1.91 17.00
CA SER A 618 -12.70 1.22 16.27
C SER A 618 -12.08 0.09 17.11
N ASP A 619 -11.43 -0.85 16.42
CA ASP A 619 -10.63 -1.90 17.08
C ASP A 619 -9.46 -1.28 17.87
N GLY A 620 -8.95 -0.13 17.42
CA GLY A 620 -7.93 0.64 18.12
C GLY A 620 -8.38 1.11 19.50
N GLN A 621 -9.57 1.66 19.60
CA GLN A 621 -10.11 2.10 20.90
C GLN A 621 -10.32 0.92 21.87
N ARG A 622 -10.77 -0.23 21.38
CA ARG A 622 -10.91 -1.45 22.19
C ARG A 622 -9.56 -1.96 22.67
N GLU A 623 -8.58 -2.00 21.79
CA GLU A 623 -7.22 -2.44 22.12
C GLU A 623 -6.59 -1.52 23.16
N VAL A 624 -6.72 -0.19 23.02
CA VAL A 624 -6.26 0.78 24.03
C VAL A 624 -6.88 0.50 25.39
N SER A 625 -8.20 0.33 25.44
CA SER A 625 -8.90 0.06 26.70
C SER A 625 -8.47 -1.27 27.32
N GLN A 626 -8.33 -2.31 26.53
CA GLN A 626 -7.90 -3.63 26.99
C GLN A 626 -6.47 -3.61 27.51
N ARG A 627 -5.53 -3.00 26.79
CA ARG A 627 -4.12 -2.93 27.20
C ARG A 627 -3.92 -2.08 28.43
N LEU A 628 -4.65 -0.97 28.53
CA LEU A 628 -4.64 -0.18 29.75
C LEU A 628 -5.18 -0.99 30.94
N GLN A 629 -6.28 -1.71 30.76
CA GLN A 629 -6.82 -2.57 31.79
C GLN A 629 -5.83 -3.66 32.22
N GLU A 630 -5.16 -4.32 31.27
CA GLU A 630 -4.12 -5.31 31.57
C GLU A 630 -2.94 -4.69 32.33
N PHE A 631 -2.50 -3.49 31.91
CA PHE A 631 -1.44 -2.75 32.56
C PHE A 631 -1.81 -2.40 34.03
N LEU A 632 -2.98 -1.81 34.25
CA LEU A 632 -3.46 -1.45 35.57
C LEU A 632 -3.75 -2.69 36.46
N SER A 633 -4.27 -3.76 35.86
CA SER A 633 -4.46 -5.04 36.58
C SER A 633 -3.13 -5.67 37.01
N SER A 634 -2.08 -5.53 36.21
CA SER A 634 -0.76 -6.02 36.59
C SER A 634 -0.18 -5.27 37.79
N PHE A 635 -0.50 -3.99 37.93
CA PHE A 635 -0.13 -3.21 39.09
C PHE A 635 -0.89 -3.65 40.35
N CYS A 636 -2.17 -3.99 40.23
CA CYS A 636 -2.88 -4.62 41.35
C CYS A 636 -2.17 -5.89 41.80
N GLY A 637 -1.71 -6.73 40.89
CA GLY A 637 -0.91 -7.93 41.20
C GLY A 637 0.43 -7.61 41.86
N VAL A 638 1.08 -6.52 41.46
CA VAL A 638 2.31 -6.05 42.13
C VAL A 638 2.06 -5.66 43.58
N ILE A 639 0.98 -4.88 43.85
CA ILE A 639 0.61 -4.50 45.21
C ILE A 639 0.27 -5.76 46.04
N GLU A 640 -0.48 -6.69 45.47
CA GLU A 640 -0.84 -7.95 46.09
C GLU A 640 0.40 -8.81 46.42
N GLU A 641 1.33 -8.94 45.47
CA GLU A 641 2.59 -9.65 45.68
C GLU A 641 3.41 -9.01 46.82
N LEU A 642 3.56 -7.68 46.81
CA LEU A 642 4.27 -6.94 47.82
C LEU A 642 3.64 -7.06 49.21
N ALA A 643 2.31 -7.11 49.28
CA ALA A 643 1.56 -7.25 50.54
C ALA A 643 1.71 -8.64 51.14
N PHE A 644 1.65 -9.67 50.28
CA PHE A 644 1.65 -11.07 50.69
C PHE A 644 2.99 -11.79 50.53
N GLN A 645 4.06 -11.09 50.16
CA GLN A 645 5.41 -11.67 50.07
C GLN A 645 5.78 -12.28 51.45
N ASN A 646 5.84 -13.62 51.50
CA ASN A 646 6.31 -14.33 52.68
C ASN A 646 7.82 -14.12 52.78
N HIS A 647 8.25 -13.25 53.67
CA HIS A 647 9.56 -13.44 54.30
C HIS A 647 9.43 -14.63 55.27
N ASP A 648 9.86 -15.78 54.86
CA ASP A 648 10.18 -16.86 55.77
C ASP A 648 11.17 -16.33 56.77
N ASP A 649 10.83 -16.46 58.07
CA ASP A 649 11.60 -16.06 59.22
C ASP A 649 11.61 -14.56 59.56
N GLU A 650 10.73 -14.26 60.49
CA GLU A 650 11.23 -13.71 61.74
C GLU A 650 10.02 -13.63 62.65
N THR A 651 9.98 -14.56 63.63
CA THR A 651 9.34 -14.22 64.90
C THR A 651 9.98 -12.92 65.38
N PRO A 652 9.21 -11.83 65.47
CA PRO A 652 9.75 -10.56 65.94
C PRO A 652 10.12 -10.71 67.38
N THR A 653 11.41 -10.94 67.73
CA THR A 653 11.95 -10.59 69.03
C THR A 653 11.85 -9.07 69.16
N TYR A 654 10.78 -8.64 69.70
CA TYR A 654 10.55 -7.26 70.02
C TYR A 654 11.62 -6.75 70.99
N ASN A 655 12.67 -6.15 70.49
CA ASN A 655 13.57 -5.33 71.35
C ASN A 655 12.92 -3.94 71.49
N VAL A 656 12.05 -3.79 72.44
CA VAL A 656 11.35 -2.56 72.88
C VAL A 656 12.30 -1.39 73.17
N SER A 657 13.61 -1.65 73.28
CA SER A 657 14.62 -0.63 73.57
C SER A 657 15.05 0.21 72.36
N GLN A 658 14.73 -0.16 71.17
CA GLN A 658 15.13 0.60 69.93
C GLN A 658 14.05 1.59 69.45
N LEU A 659 12.84 1.55 69.99
CA LEU A 659 11.72 2.46 69.61
C LEU A 659 11.69 3.74 70.40
N ILE A 660 12.57 3.94 71.36
CA ILE A 660 12.60 5.14 72.26
C ILE A 660 13.90 5.91 72.02
N GLY A 661 14.19 6.28 70.84
CA GLY A 661 15.43 7.00 70.58
C GLY A 661 15.42 7.79 69.30
N PHE A 662 14.49 8.74 69.14
CA PHE A 662 14.65 9.74 68.14
C PHE A 662 15.22 11.04 68.71
N PRO A 663 16.48 11.39 68.42
CA PRO A 663 16.88 12.79 68.59
C PRO A 663 16.36 13.59 67.39
N TYR A 664 15.50 14.52 67.71
CA TYR A 664 15.17 15.62 66.82
C TYR A 664 16.48 16.39 66.51
N SER A 665 17.06 16.15 65.36
CA SER A 665 18.09 17.06 64.83
C SER A 665 17.50 17.79 63.66
N GLN A 666 17.20 19.04 63.88
CA GLN A 666 16.96 20.03 62.83
C GLN A 666 18.15 20.04 61.85
N GLN A 667 17.98 19.58 60.65
CA GLN A 667 18.74 20.02 59.50
C GLN A 667 17.80 20.13 58.31
N SER A 668 17.67 21.40 57.90
CA SER A 668 16.93 21.91 56.79
C SER A 668 17.59 21.43 55.48
N GLY A 669 16.95 20.48 54.82
CA GLY A 669 17.16 20.08 53.43
C GLY A 669 15.85 19.51 52.88
N PRO A 670 15.56 19.50 51.59
CA PRO A 670 14.29 18.97 51.09
C PRO A 670 14.16 17.52 51.51
N ALA A 671 13.26 17.27 52.42
CA ALA A 671 13.08 16.02 53.12
C ALA A 671 12.34 15.03 52.18
N SER A 672 13.07 14.19 51.48
CA SER A 672 12.58 12.83 51.23
C SER A 672 12.45 12.16 52.59
N GLY A 673 11.25 12.15 53.15
CA GLY A 673 11.04 11.59 54.47
C GLY A 673 11.13 10.09 54.45
N ARG A 674 12.32 9.55 54.76
CA ARG A 674 12.45 8.16 55.17
C ARG A 674 11.85 8.02 56.54
N PHE A 675 10.61 7.57 56.61
CA PHE A 675 9.93 7.30 57.90
C PHE A 675 10.50 6.05 58.59
N TRP A 676 11.06 5.15 57.86
CA TRP A 676 11.67 3.89 58.33
C TRP A 676 13.16 4.00 58.09
N GLY A 677 13.92 4.19 59.14
CA GLY A 677 15.37 4.04 59.07
C GLY A 677 15.71 2.66 58.48
N ALA A 678 16.88 2.44 57.90
CA ALA A 678 17.37 1.30 57.14
C ALA A 678 17.19 -0.13 57.75
N SER A 679 16.12 -0.38 58.51
CA SER A 679 15.68 -1.63 59.10
C SER A 679 14.58 -2.29 58.25
N VAL A 680 14.63 -3.60 58.21
CA VAL A 680 13.69 -4.49 57.50
C VAL A 680 12.25 -4.04 57.77
N VAL A 681 11.50 -3.74 56.73
CA VAL A 681 10.09 -3.30 56.79
C VAL A 681 9.23 -4.47 57.26
N THR A 682 8.49 -4.32 58.36
CA THR A 682 7.61 -5.38 58.90
C THR A 682 6.44 -5.66 57.92
N TRP A 683 5.84 -6.85 58.03
CA TRP A 683 4.65 -7.20 57.26
C TRP A 683 3.53 -6.18 57.42
N GLU A 684 3.29 -5.68 58.62
CA GLU A 684 2.29 -4.70 58.94
C GLU A 684 2.53 -3.36 58.25
N GLN A 685 3.77 -2.90 58.26
CA GLN A 685 4.17 -1.67 57.60
C GLN A 685 3.96 -1.79 56.06
N ARG A 686 4.33 -2.93 55.48
CA ARG A 686 4.09 -3.22 54.08
C ARG A 686 2.61 -3.22 53.74
N MET A 687 1.76 -3.89 54.55
CA MET A 687 0.31 -3.90 54.38
C MET A 687 -0.28 -2.50 54.40
N LEU A 688 0.11 -1.67 55.39
CA LEU A 688 -0.39 -0.29 55.49
C LEU A 688 0.07 0.58 54.32
N CYS A 689 1.31 0.44 53.86
CA CYS A 689 1.77 1.14 52.67
C CYS A 689 1.01 0.68 51.42
N CYS A 690 0.75 -0.61 51.26
CA CYS A 690 -0.04 -1.15 50.15
C CYS A 690 -1.50 -0.62 50.18
N LEU A 691 -2.11 -0.55 51.36
CA LEU A 691 -3.43 0.06 51.55
C LEU A 691 -3.41 1.55 51.16
N ALA A 692 -2.40 2.29 51.62
CA ALA A 692 -2.24 3.71 51.27
C ALA A 692 -2.02 3.92 49.79
N ASN A 693 -1.24 3.04 49.13
CA ASN A 693 -1.05 3.06 47.68
C ASN A 693 -2.37 2.81 46.94
N CYS A 694 -3.18 1.85 47.38
CA CYS A 694 -4.52 1.64 46.79
C CYS A 694 -5.42 2.86 46.96
N ALA A 695 -5.42 3.48 48.12
CA ALA A 695 -6.18 4.69 48.36
C ALA A 695 -5.72 5.88 47.51
N TYR A 696 -4.41 6.07 47.37
CA TYR A 696 -3.83 7.05 46.46
C TYR A 696 -4.25 6.81 45.00
N CYS A 697 -4.20 5.56 44.56
CA CYS A 697 -4.64 5.23 43.21
C CYS A 697 -6.09 5.64 42.97
N ASN A 698 -6.98 5.38 43.90
CA ASN A 698 -8.39 5.73 43.79
C ASN A 698 -8.65 7.24 43.80
N LYS A 699 -7.95 8.00 44.64
CA LYS A 699 -8.18 9.42 44.85
C LYS A 699 -7.46 10.30 43.82
N SER A 700 -6.21 9.98 43.47
CA SER A 700 -5.34 10.86 42.69
C SER A 700 -4.97 10.24 41.33
N PHE A 701 -4.53 9.01 41.31
CA PHE A 701 -3.98 8.41 40.09
C PHE A 701 -5.04 8.17 39.01
N PHE A 702 -6.18 7.53 39.31
CA PHE A 702 -7.18 7.23 38.27
C PHE A 702 -7.81 8.46 37.62
N PRO A 703 -8.15 9.55 38.34
CA PRO A 703 -8.54 10.79 37.69
C PRO A 703 -7.46 11.37 36.81
N HIS A 704 -6.20 11.33 37.26
CA HIS A 704 -5.07 11.85 36.49
C HIS A 704 -4.78 11.01 35.24
N VAL A 705 -5.00 9.69 35.26
CA VAL A 705 -4.91 8.83 34.08
C VAL A 705 -5.83 9.32 32.97
N GLY A 706 -7.06 9.70 33.29
CA GLY A 706 -8.00 10.29 32.34
C GLY A 706 -7.46 11.56 31.69
N ASP A 707 -6.92 12.46 32.49
CA ASP A 707 -6.34 13.72 32.03
C ASP A 707 -5.09 13.48 31.16
N LEU A 708 -4.22 12.52 31.53
CA LEU A 708 -3.06 12.13 30.75
C LEU A 708 -3.47 11.61 29.37
N PHE A 709 -4.50 10.75 29.32
CA PHE A 709 -4.97 10.24 28.02
C PHE A 709 -5.44 11.37 27.10
N VAL A 710 -6.23 12.28 27.60
CA VAL A 710 -6.70 13.47 26.87
C VAL A 710 -5.51 14.35 26.43
N LYS A 711 -4.56 14.61 27.33
CA LYS A 711 -3.34 15.40 27.05
C LYS A 711 -2.50 14.81 25.91
N TYR A 712 -2.36 13.50 25.87
CA TYR A 712 -1.62 12.82 24.80
C TYR A 712 -2.45 12.56 23.54
N GLY A 713 -3.74 12.92 23.53
CA GLY A 713 -4.63 12.81 22.38
C GLY A 713 -5.26 11.42 22.20
N TYR A 714 -5.31 10.64 23.28
CA TYR A 714 -6.03 9.37 23.32
C TYR A 714 -7.50 9.59 23.74
N PRO A 715 -8.42 8.73 23.26
CA PRO A 715 -9.79 8.75 23.76
C PRO A 715 -9.82 8.36 25.25
N LEU A 716 -10.73 8.94 25.99
CA LEU A 716 -10.88 8.66 27.40
C LEU A 716 -11.32 7.19 27.62
N PRO A 717 -10.50 6.34 28.24
CA PRO A 717 -10.78 4.91 28.44
C PRO A 717 -11.62 4.68 29.69
N THR A 718 -12.82 5.26 29.76
CA THR A 718 -13.70 5.26 30.93
C THR A 718 -13.92 3.87 31.50
N LEU A 719 -14.25 2.90 30.64
CA LEU A 719 -14.52 1.52 31.05
C LEU A 719 -13.29 0.84 31.68
N ALA A 720 -12.09 1.05 31.10
CA ALA A 720 -10.86 0.47 31.63
C ALA A 720 -10.50 1.09 33.00
N ILE A 721 -10.68 2.41 33.14
CA ILE A 721 -10.44 3.12 34.38
C ILE A 721 -11.42 2.67 35.47
N GLU A 722 -12.72 2.59 35.15
CA GLU A 722 -13.75 2.15 36.11
C GLU A 722 -13.54 0.70 36.55
N THR A 723 -13.23 -0.19 35.63
CA THR A 723 -12.95 -1.59 35.93
C THR A 723 -11.71 -1.73 36.80
N SER A 724 -10.64 -0.98 36.48
CA SER A 724 -9.40 -1.01 37.25
C SER A 724 -9.60 -0.39 38.65
N ARG A 725 -10.38 0.64 38.74
CA ARG A 725 -10.78 1.26 40.02
C ARG A 725 -11.55 0.28 40.89
N TYR A 726 -12.48 -0.48 40.28
CA TYR A 726 -13.19 -1.54 40.99
C TYR A 726 -12.23 -2.61 41.49
N SER A 727 -11.27 -3.05 40.65
CA SER A 727 -10.26 -4.06 41.02
C SER A 727 -9.36 -3.57 42.15
N VAL A 728 -8.93 -2.29 42.17
CA VAL A 728 -8.13 -1.71 43.25
C VAL A 728 -8.96 -1.59 44.53
N ASN A 729 -10.25 -1.25 44.42
CA ASN A 729 -11.13 -1.21 45.58
C ASN A 729 -11.33 -2.62 46.17
N GLN A 730 -11.50 -3.62 45.34
CA GLN A 730 -11.59 -5.01 45.77
C GLN A 730 -10.31 -5.48 46.44
N LEU A 731 -9.15 -5.17 45.81
CA LEU A 731 -7.85 -5.45 46.41
C LEU A 731 -7.68 -4.74 47.75
N PHE A 732 -8.05 -3.46 47.83
CA PHE A 732 -8.04 -2.70 49.09
C PHE A 732 -8.87 -3.40 50.19
N THR A 733 -10.08 -3.85 49.85
CA THR A 733 -10.94 -4.57 50.79
C THR A 733 -10.29 -5.87 51.25
N ASN A 734 -9.76 -6.65 50.31
CA ASN A 734 -9.07 -7.92 50.59
C ASN A 734 -7.83 -7.72 51.50
N LEU A 735 -7.04 -6.68 51.20
CA LEU A 735 -5.87 -6.32 52.03
C LEU A 735 -6.27 -5.87 53.40
N LEU A 736 -7.34 -5.08 53.52
CA LEU A 736 -7.86 -4.61 54.78
C LEU A 736 -8.41 -5.78 55.63
N GLU A 737 -9.17 -6.66 55.00
CA GLU A 737 -9.66 -7.89 55.63
C GLU A 737 -8.50 -8.76 56.14
N ALA A 738 -7.50 -9.02 55.27
CA ALA A 738 -6.30 -9.79 55.66
C ALA A 738 -5.53 -9.12 56.80
N TYR A 739 -5.43 -7.77 56.80
CA TYR A 739 -4.80 -7.04 57.87
C TYR A 739 -5.58 -7.15 59.19
N VAL A 740 -6.90 -6.99 59.13
CA VAL A 740 -7.81 -7.07 60.29
C VAL A 740 -7.82 -8.50 60.82
N GLU A 741 -7.88 -9.52 59.96
CA GLU A 741 -7.83 -10.93 60.32
C GLU A 741 -6.54 -11.25 61.06
N HIS A 742 -5.40 -10.88 60.50
CA HIS A 742 -4.08 -11.08 61.13
C HIS A 742 -3.94 -10.39 62.50
N LYS A 743 -4.56 -9.20 62.64
CA LYS A 743 -4.58 -8.49 63.90
C LYS A 743 -5.62 -9.04 64.88
N GLY A 744 -6.71 -9.58 64.36
CA GLY A 744 -7.79 -10.18 65.16
C GLY A 744 -7.42 -11.56 65.65
N ASP A 745 -6.72 -12.37 64.90
CA ASP A 745 -6.36 -13.73 65.23
C ASP A 745 -5.68 -13.88 66.61
N PRO A 746 -4.65 -13.09 66.95
CA PRO A 746 -4.03 -13.16 68.30
C PRO A 746 -5.01 -12.76 69.42
N LEU A 747 -5.95 -11.84 69.08
CA LEU A 747 -6.95 -11.38 70.04
C LEU A 747 -8.04 -12.46 70.29
N VAL A 748 -8.52 -13.02 69.20
CA VAL A 748 -9.55 -14.09 69.23
C VAL A 748 -8.94 -15.34 69.83
N GLY A 749 -7.68 -15.72 69.47
CA GLY A 749 -6.96 -16.86 70.03
C GLY A 749 -6.67 -16.71 71.53
N THR A 750 -6.59 -15.47 72.01
CA THR A 750 -6.46 -15.19 73.48
C THR A 750 -7.79 -15.13 74.18
N ILE A 751 -8.89 -14.76 73.47
CA ILE A 751 -10.25 -14.69 74.02
C ILE A 751 -10.82 -16.07 74.20
N GLU A 752 -10.64 -16.96 73.21
CA GLU A 752 -11.24 -18.33 73.27
C GLU A 752 -10.80 -19.13 74.52
N PRO A 753 -9.50 -19.22 74.86
CA PRO A 753 -9.07 -19.80 76.10
C PRO A 753 -9.54 -19.07 77.33
N SER A 754 -9.63 -17.73 77.21
CA SER A 754 -10.07 -16.88 78.35
C SER A 754 -11.57 -17.01 78.64
N MET A 755 -12.36 -17.23 77.61
CA MET A 755 -13.81 -17.51 77.71
C MET A 755 -14.05 -18.83 78.50
N TYR A 756 -13.24 -19.85 78.18
CA TYR A 756 -13.29 -21.13 78.92
C TYR A 756 -12.73 -21.07 80.37
N LEU A 757 -11.82 -20.12 80.67
CA LEU A 757 -11.18 -19.96 81.96
C LEU A 757 -11.83 -18.83 82.80
N GLY A 758 -12.81 -18.13 82.29
CA GLY A 758 -13.48 -17.06 82.97
C GLY A 758 -12.63 -15.81 83.27
N ARG A 759 -11.58 -15.59 82.52
CA ARG A 759 -10.73 -14.36 82.60
C ARG A 759 -10.62 -13.74 81.22
N PHE A 760 -11.17 -12.51 81.10
CA PHE A 760 -10.96 -11.69 79.93
C PHE A 760 -9.60 -10.98 80.08
N GLN A 761 -8.62 -11.32 79.20
CA GLN A 761 -7.38 -10.58 79.15
C GLN A 761 -7.52 -9.47 78.08
N TRP A 762 -8.19 -8.41 78.48
CA TRP A 762 -8.34 -7.19 77.72
C TRP A 762 -7.20 -6.17 77.93
N ASP A 763 -6.15 -6.54 78.64
CA ASP A 763 -5.15 -5.57 79.21
C ASP A 763 -3.92 -5.41 78.31
N ASN A 764 -4.02 -5.49 77.00
CA ASN A 764 -2.94 -4.99 76.16
C ASN A 764 -3.37 -3.76 75.30
N GLU A 765 -3.92 -2.76 76.01
CA GLU A 765 -4.09 -1.41 75.48
C GLU A 765 -2.78 -0.82 74.86
N MET A 766 -1.61 -1.35 75.32
CA MET A 766 -0.32 -0.94 74.81
C MET A 766 -0.02 -1.42 73.38
N GLU A 767 -0.55 -2.54 72.91
CA GLU A 767 -0.35 -2.98 71.48
C GLU A 767 -1.28 -2.28 70.54
N ILE A 768 -2.51 -2.07 70.96
CA ILE A 768 -3.49 -1.26 70.16
C ILE A 768 -3.03 0.20 70.08
N GLY A 769 -2.41 0.74 71.18
CA GLY A 769 -1.83 2.09 71.16
C GLY A 769 -0.62 2.26 70.22
N LYS A 770 0.13 1.21 69.95
CA LYS A 770 1.28 1.26 68.99
C LYS A 770 0.86 1.30 67.52
N LEU A 771 -0.30 0.80 67.22
CA LEU A 771 -0.85 0.80 65.83
C LEU A 771 -1.62 2.09 65.51
N ARG A 772 -2.10 2.82 66.51
CA ARG A 772 -2.87 4.08 66.33
C ARG A 772 -2.16 5.09 65.46
N PRO A 773 -0.87 5.40 65.53
CA PRO A 773 -0.26 6.41 64.69
C PRO A 773 -0.29 6.04 63.22
N TYR A 774 -0.01 4.78 62.89
CA TYR A 774 0.03 4.34 61.49
C TYR A 774 -1.37 4.10 60.90
N ALA A 775 -2.29 3.56 61.73
CA ALA A 775 -3.67 3.38 61.33
C ALA A 775 -4.37 4.74 61.18
N HIS A 776 -4.07 5.77 61.99
CA HIS A 776 -4.65 7.09 61.87
C HIS A 776 -4.21 7.82 60.63
N GLU A 777 -2.93 7.82 60.29
CA GLU A 777 -2.46 8.45 59.04
C GLU A 777 -2.98 7.76 57.78
N CYS A 778 -3.06 6.45 57.80
CA CYS A 778 -3.63 5.69 56.65
C CYS A 778 -5.17 5.77 56.66
N CYS A 779 -5.85 5.72 57.79
CA CYS A 779 -7.32 5.78 57.89
C CYS A 779 -7.88 7.19 57.63
N ASP A 780 -7.16 8.26 57.97
CA ASP A 780 -7.58 9.64 57.68
C ASP A 780 -7.53 9.88 56.14
N ASN A 781 -6.55 9.34 55.48
CA ASN A 781 -6.47 9.36 54.01
C ASN A 781 -7.48 8.42 53.33
N LEU A 782 -7.83 7.31 53.98
CA LEU A 782 -8.84 6.35 53.51
C LEU A 782 -10.27 6.84 53.75
N SER A 783 -10.54 7.58 54.84
CA SER A 783 -11.85 8.17 55.17
C SER A 783 -12.21 9.33 54.21
N LEU A 784 -11.23 9.95 53.53
CA LEU A 784 -11.46 10.97 52.50
C LEU A 784 -11.76 10.40 51.14
N SER A 785 -11.67 9.09 50.96
CA SER A 785 -11.93 8.40 49.67
C SER A 785 -13.30 7.71 49.58
N TYR A 786 -14.10 7.75 50.66
CA TYR A 786 -15.51 7.39 50.69
C TYR A 786 -16.37 8.68 50.72
#